data_30f2eeb7ee1b50e7b363993dea5fb698
#
_entry.id   30f2eeb7ee1b50e7b363993dea5fb698
#
_cell.length_a   1.000
_cell.length_b   1.000
_cell.length_c   1.000
_cell.angle_alpha   90.00
_cell.angle_beta   90.00
_cell.angle_gamma   90.00
#
_symmetry.space_group_name_H-M   'P 1'
#
loop_
_entity.id
_entity.type
_entity.pdbx_description
1 polymer ?
#
loop_
_entity_poly.entity_id
_entity_poly.type
_entity_poly.pdbx_seq_one_letter_code
_entity_poly.pdbx_strand_id
1 'polypeptide(L)'
;MVKAHEETFAESVRKGKIKAPNNNRFTAEKWNKEWIKFEANASERDQKVYKAGLIIDSLLNEVRGKLAELYSKAPKTTYEQLMLSYVASSNRTIAVAIKNTIQEAEANAQNAKGANVHAAKIDANIMGDKKTLGELAHGAVDGFQLAIRVCLGKAEKGEKLKVSENPIDEMSFVMQESGLSQLYWGYLHLWQCILWSDYDLIELDGEHKIFSFQQPKSEFEVSFLSSSSRKDRLSGQNTMIASRPRIRSKFLGDKLVMMKRENKRRVAYVANVKDAGEKLITFNAEWRIRELDLQSYYPKKWLTDDYDKGFCLNDSLNVFRCMMLMANTLKDKFPENDGAFTIKKLNEFCPTVPVLSLKRALCDATGLAAEKIDKILDFMTLKALPTSDLWCQPLIKTSKNEYAIVVSALCSPSIFRVFERWVDDLGIDLGEKGYTYEDTVLEELNDSLEKNALITDFDKGVSKRIRLDTGEEEFDLLARIDDLVLIGEAKSIVTTDSEISKARAAGILEHAGQQVTRKTEFLKNNLQAIFERLGWDYDPNVEYKFAQCILNSGRVFVGYEFDGVPVIDEKILSAYFASDKVNLFSFPSRQGGIKTIAWLQLYSNLDELKSNFQRYACNPPQLNEDADCFEYNINKFPCMTEDSYKVIKNYLVLKQRLPREMLEREHHFPVVKSADFDAEFASVDVVM
;
A
#
# COMPACT_ATOMS: atom_id res chain seq x y z
N MET A 1 -37.52 -0.06 -19.59
CA MET A 1 -37.27 1.24 -18.94
C MET A 1 -36.55 0.95 -17.64
N VAL A 2 -35.23 1.07 -17.64
CA VAL A 2 -34.44 1.04 -16.42
C VAL A 2 -34.81 2.31 -15.65
N LYS A 3 -35.41 2.18 -14.46
CA LYS A 3 -35.61 3.31 -13.53
C LYS A 3 -34.20 3.90 -13.32
N ALA A 4 -33.98 5.14 -13.73
CA ALA A 4 -32.81 5.89 -13.31
C ALA A 4 -32.76 5.81 -11.77
N HIS A 5 -31.75 5.17 -11.21
CA HIS A 5 -31.53 5.20 -9.77
C HIS A 5 -31.39 6.68 -9.39
N GLU A 6 -32.30 7.19 -8.56
CA GLU A 6 -32.15 8.52 -7.99
C GLU A 6 -30.83 8.54 -7.20
N GLU A 7 -29.97 9.49 -7.52
CA GLU A 7 -28.68 9.66 -6.91
C GLU A 7 -28.84 9.92 -5.41
N THR A 8 -28.16 9.14 -4.57
CA THR A 8 -28.23 9.27 -3.10
C THR A 8 -27.46 10.50 -2.60
N PHE A 9 -27.71 10.90 -1.34
CA PHE A 9 -26.96 11.99 -0.71
C PHE A 9 -25.45 11.68 -0.64
N ALA A 10 -25.11 10.47 -0.18
CA ALA A 10 -23.72 10.03 -0.11
C ALA A 10 -23.01 10.02 -1.47
N GLU A 11 -23.69 9.58 -2.54
CA GLU A 11 -23.15 9.62 -3.90
C GLU A 11 -22.94 11.05 -4.39
N SER A 12 -23.86 11.97 -4.13
CA SER A 12 -23.74 13.38 -4.49
C SER A 12 -22.53 14.03 -3.78
N VAL A 13 -22.25 13.63 -2.54
CA VAL A 13 -21.05 14.04 -1.80
C VAL A 13 -19.79 13.43 -2.40
N ARG A 14 -19.79 12.11 -2.71
CA ARG A 14 -18.67 11.40 -3.37
C ARG A 14 -18.31 12.04 -4.71
N LYS A 15 -19.30 12.44 -5.50
CA LYS A 15 -19.13 13.11 -6.81
C LYS A 15 -18.75 14.60 -6.68
N GLY A 16 -18.68 15.15 -5.45
CA GLY A 16 -18.34 16.55 -5.20
C GLY A 16 -19.41 17.57 -5.56
N LYS A 17 -20.63 17.13 -5.89
CA LYS A 17 -21.80 17.99 -6.14
C LYS A 17 -22.20 18.73 -4.85
N ILE A 18 -22.16 18.01 -3.73
CA ILE A 18 -22.32 18.55 -2.38
C ILE A 18 -20.94 18.67 -1.75
N LYS A 19 -20.62 19.82 -1.17
CA LYS A 19 -19.30 20.09 -0.58
C LYS A 19 -19.13 19.37 0.74
N ALA A 20 -18.08 18.57 0.87
CA ALA A 20 -17.74 17.80 2.06
C ALA A 20 -17.06 18.67 3.14
N PRO A 21 -17.03 18.24 4.43
CA PRO A 21 -16.45 18.99 5.55
C PRO A 21 -14.99 19.43 5.39
N ASN A 22 -14.22 18.72 4.58
CA ASN A 22 -12.83 19.06 4.25
C ASN A 22 -12.69 20.17 3.21
N ASN A 23 -13.80 20.64 2.62
CA ASN A 23 -13.78 21.72 1.64
C ASN A 23 -13.88 23.09 2.35
N ASN A 24 -13.02 24.02 1.98
CA ASN A 24 -13.02 25.38 2.57
C ASN A 24 -14.30 26.20 2.30
N ARG A 25 -15.19 25.75 1.40
CA ARG A 25 -16.51 26.35 1.13
C ARG A 25 -17.65 25.63 1.84
N PHE A 26 -17.35 24.64 2.66
CA PHE A 26 -18.34 23.94 3.48
C PHE A 26 -18.89 24.87 4.56
N THR A 27 -20.19 24.78 4.80
CA THR A 27 -20.84 25.35 6.01
C THR A 27 -21.96 24.41 6.42
N ALA A 28 -22.18 24.24 7.73
CA ALA A 28 -23.27 23.42 8.25
C ALA A 28 -24.65 23.85 7.73
N GLU A 29 -24.86 25.17 7.52
CA GLU A 29 -26.11 25.72 6.97
C GLU A 29 -26.35 25.19 5.52
N LYS A 30 -25.34 25.25 4.63
CA LYS A 30 -25.47 24.73 3.26
C LYS A 30 -25.63 23.21 3.26
N TRP A 31 -24.94 22.52 4.16
CA TRP A 31 -25.04 21.07 4.32
C TRP A 31 -26.45 20.64 4.70
N ASN A 32 -27.06 21.31 5.69
CA ASN A 32 -28.45 21.08 6.11
C ASN A 32 -29.44 21.37 4.99
N LYS A 33 -29.23 22.47 4.24
CA LYS A 33 -30.08 22.81 3.09
C LYS A 33 -30.04 21.77 1.98
N GLU A 34 -28.86 21.22 1.70
CA GLU A 34 -28.74 20.11 0.73
C GLU A 34 -29.39 18.83 1.27
N TRP A 35 -29.18 18.51 2.58
CA TRP A 35 -29.76 17.34 3.21
C TRP A 35 -31.30 17.28 3.11
N ILE A 36 -31.99 18.37 3.35
CA ILE A 36 -33.48 18.46 3.25
C ILE A 36 -34.01 17.95 1.91
N LYS A 37 -33.23 18.04 0.84
CA LYS A 37 -33.64 17.55 -0.49
C LYS A 37 -33.68 16.01 -0.57
N PHE A 38 -32.96 15.31 0.27
CA PHE A 38 -32.79 13.87 0.29
C PHE A 38 -33.50 13.20 1.47
N GLU A 39 -33.77 13.95 2.55
CA GLU A 39 -34.19 13.44 3.86
C GLU A 39 -35.39 12.48 3.77
N ALA A 40 -36.39 12.78 2.93
CA ALA A 40 -37.60 11.99 2.80
C ALA A 40 -37.37 10.55 2.26
N ASN A 41 -36.30 10.36 1.45
CA ASN A 41 -35.93 9.08 0.83
C ASN A 41 -34.55 8.59 1.23
N ALA A 42 -33.95 9.22 2.26
CA ALA A 42 -32.60 8.96 2.68
C ALA A 42 -32.44 7.53 3.25
N SER A 43 -31.45 6.84 2.76
CA SER A 43 -31.03 5.55 3.32
C SER A 43 -30.40 5.74 4.72
N GLU A 44 -30.26 4.64 5.44
CA GLU A 44 -29.51 4.65 6.72
C GLU A 44 -28.07 5.15 6.53
N ARG A 45 -27.47 4.80 5.40
CA ARG A 45 -26.15 5.29 5.04
C ARG A 45 -26.11 6.81 4.82
N ASP A 46 -27.09 7.35 4.10
CA ASP A 46 -27.17 8.81 3.90
C ASP A 46 -27.28 9.57 5.24
N GLN A 47 -28.08 9.05 6.17
CA GLN A 47 -28.21 9.59 7.51
C GLN A 47 -26.88 9.58 8.28
N LYS A 48 -26.13 8.45 8.21
CA LYS A 48 -24.81 8.35 8.83
C LYS A 48 -23.81 9.34 8.24
N VAL A 49 -23.76 9.46 6.91
CA VAL A 49 -22.90 10.44 6.22
C VAL A 49 -23.27 11.86 6.58
N TYR A 50 -24.56 12.19 6.61
CA TYR A 50 -25.03 13.51 7.01
C TYR A 50 -24.59 13.87 8.44
N LYS A 51 -24.88 12.99 9.43
CA LYS A 51 -24.52 13.18 10.85
C LYS A 51 -23.01 13.28 11.05
N ALA A 52 -22.26 12.38 10.41
CA ALA A 52 -20.79 12.40 10.45
C ALA A 52 -20.21 13.70 9.88
N GLY A 53 -20.80 14.24 8.80
CA GLY A 53 -20.38 15.50 8.21
C GLY A 53 -20.42 16.66 9.20
N LEU A 54 -21.47 16.77 10.02
CA LEU A 54 -21.59 17.80 11.06
C LEU A 54 -20.59 17.61 12.21
N ILE A 55 -20.38 16.35 12.65
CA ILE A 55 -19.40 16.04 13.71
C ILE A 55 -17.99 16.39 13.23
N ILE A 56 -17.61 15.97 12.03
CA ILE A 56 -16.28 16.20 11.47
C ILE A 56 -16.04 17.69 11.22
N ASP A 57 -17.02 18.44 10.72
CA ASP A 57 -16.90 19.92 10.56
C ASP A 57 -16.63 20.59 11.89
N SER A 58 -17.37 20.24 12.95
CA SER A 58 -17.16 20.78 14.29
C SER A 58 -15.73 20.52 14.77
N LEU A 59 -15.25 19.28 14.67
CA LEU A 59 -13.91 18.87 15.09
C LEU A 59 -12.81 19.58 14.28
N LEU A 60 -12.97 19.69 12.97
CA LEU A 60 -12.01 20.41 12.11
C LEU A 60 -11.96 21.89 12.43
N ASN A 61 -13.11 22.51 12.75
CA ASN A 61 -13.16 23.93 13.13
C ASN A 61 -12.50 24.16 14.50
N GLU A 62 -12.65 23.26 15.45
CA GLU A 62 -11.93 23.31 16.73
C GLU A 62 -10.42 23.26 16.52
N VAL A 63 -9.91 22.32 15.68
CA VAL A 63 -8.48 22.26 15.36
C VAL A 63 -8.00 23.53 14.69
N ARG A 64 -8.76 24.09 13.74
CA ARG A 64 -8.44 25.35 13.07
C ARG A 64 -8.37 26.51 14.08
N GLY A 65 -9.31 26.57 15.03
CA GLY A 65 -9.30 27.54 16.10
C GLY A 65 -8.05 27.45 17.00
N LYS A 66 -7.68 26.23 17.39
CA LYS A 66 -6.47 25.98 18.19
C LYS A 66 -5.18 26.29 17.41
N LEU A 67 -5.14 25.98 16.12
CA LEU A 67 -4.01 26.39 15.26
C LEU A 67 -3.91 27.91 15.16
N ALA A 68 -5.02 28.63 14.99
CA ALA A 68 -5.03 30.10 14.97
C ALA A 68 -4.55 30.68 16.30
N GLU A 69 -5.00 30.14 17.44
CA GLU A 69 -4.52 30.52 18.78
C GLU A 69 -3.00 30.26 18.91
N LEU A 70 -2.53 29.09 18.49
CA LEU A 70 -1.12 28.74 18.53
C LEU A 70 -0.27 29.71 17.69
N TYR A 71 -0.71 30.03 16.46
CA TYR A 71 -0.01 30.97 15.58
C TYR A 71 -0.05 32.41 16.11
N SER A 72 -1.03 32.78 16.95
CA SER A 72 -1.00 34.06 17.64
C SER A 72 0.11 34.16 18.71
N LYS A 73 0.67 33.04 19.13
CA LYS A 73 1.79 32.90 20.08
C LYS A 73 3.08 32.44 19.39
N ALA A 74 3.19 32.68 18.08
CA ALA A 74 4.30 32.18 17.28
C ALA A 74 5.68 32.64 17.80
N PRO A 75 6.69 31.74 17.83
CA PRO A 75 8.04 32.06 18.26
C PRO A 75 8.78 32.94 17.25
N LYS A 76 9.95 33.44 17.64
CA LYS A 76 10.84 34.19 16.76
C LYS A 76 11.60 33.18 15.87
N THR A 77 10.96 32.73 14.82
CA THR A 77 11.51 31.75 13.85
C THR A 77 11.04 32.07 12.43
N THR A 78 11.45 31.31 11.45
CA THR A 78 11.03 31.46 10.05
C THR A 78 10.25 30.26 9.58
N TYR A 79 9.43 30.39 8.52
CA TYR A 79 8.74 29.24 7.92
C TYR A 79 9.70 28.16 7.44
N GLU A 80 10.90 28.54 6.94
CA GLU A 80 11.93 27.57 6.57
C GLU A 80 12.45 26.79 7.79
N GLN A 81 12.71 27.48 8.92
CA GLN A 81 13.12 26.81 10.16
C GLN A 81 12.06 25.86 10.68
N LEU A 82 10.78 26.28 10.71
CA LEU A 82 9.67 25.43 11.10
C LEU A 82 9.56 24.20 10.18
N MET A 83 9.66 24.39 8.87
CA MET A 83 9.66 23.31 7.88
C MET A 83 10.75 22.28 8.19
N LEU A 84 11.99 22.73 8.44
CA LEU A 84 13.10 21.84 8.81
C LEU A 84 12.85 21.12 10.13
N SER A 85 12.20 21.76 11.09
CA SER A 85 11.82 21.13 12.36
C SER A 85 10.72 20.08 12.19
N TYR A 86 9.79 20.25 11.25
CA TYR A 86 8.80 19.21 10.91
C TYR A 86 9.44 18.03 10.17
N VAL A 87 10.39 18.27 9.26
CA VAL A 87 11.21 17.20 8.67
C VAL A 87 11.96 16.43 9.74
N ALA A 88 12.57 17.14 10.69
CA ALA A 88 13.27 16.54 11.82
C ALA A 88 12.33 15.69 12.69
N SER A 89 11.12 16.17 12.97
CA SER A 89 10.10 15.45 13.74
C SER A 89 9.66 14.17 13.01
N SER A 90 9.39 14.24 11.71
CA SER A 90 9.06 13.10 10.87
C SER A 90 10.18 12.04 10.91
N ASN A 91 11.42 12.45 10.67
CA ASN A 91 12.58 11.56 10.67
C ASN A 91 12.83 10.94 12.06
N ARG A 92 12.64 11.71 13.13
CA ARG A 92 12.77 11.23 14.52
C ARG A 92 11.72 10.17 14.84
N THR A 93 10.46 10.38 14.44
CA THR A 93 9.37 9.43 14.67
C THR A 93 9.73 8.06 14.11
N ILE A 94 10.24 7.98 12.88
CA ILE A 94 10.68 6.72 12.28
C ILE A 94 11.88 6.12 12.99
N ALA A 95 12.88 6.93 13.36
CA ALA A 95 14.07 6.43 14.05
C ALA A 95 13.72 5.81 15.42
N VAL A 96 12.84 6.45 16.17
CA VAL A 96 12.34 5.94 17.47
C VAL A 96 11.49 4.69 17.25
N ALA A 97 10.59 4.68 16.27
CA ALA A 97 9.74 3.55 15.97
C ALA A 97 10.57 2.29 15.65
N ILE A 98 11.57 2.42 14.76
CA ILE A 98 12.43 1.29 14.39
C ILE A 98 13.24 0.78 15.59
N LYS A 99 13.81 1.69 16.40
CA LYS A 99 14.57 1.31 17.62
C LYS A 99 13.67 0.53 18.59
N ASN A 100 12.47 1.03 18.87
CA ASN A 100 11.53 0.37 19.77
C ASN A 100 11.08 -1.00 19.22
N THR A 101 10.82 -1.11 17.90
CA THR A 101 10.46 -2.39 17.26
C THR A 101 11.57 -3.42 17.43
N ILE A 102 12.82 -3.03 17.22
CA ILE A 102 13.97 -3.94 17.39
C ILE A 102 14.08 -4.39 18.85
N GLN A 103 13.98 -3.47 19.80
CA GLN A 103 14.03 -3.78 21.23
C GLN A 103 12.89 -4.72 21.67
N GLU A 104 11.67 -4.48 21.20
CA GLU A 104 10.54 -5.36 21.49
C GLU A 104 10.70 -6.73 20.83
N ALA A 105 11.19 -6.77 19.59
CA ALA A 105 11.48 -8.03 18.90
C ALA A 105 12.59 -8.83 19.61
N GLU A 106 13.64 -8.17 20.09
CA GLU A 106 14.71 -8.81 20.86
C GLU A 106 14.19 -9.32 22.21
N ALA A 107 13.35 -8.55 22.91
CA ALA A 107 12.73 -8.98 24.16
C ALA A 107 11.79 -10.17 23.95
N ASN A 108 10.98 -10.14 22.88
CA ASN A 108 10.09 -11.23 22.52
C ASN A 108 10.85 -12.47 22.00
N ALA A 109 11.97 -12.28 21.28
CA ALA A 109 12.83 -13.38 20.84
C ALA A 109 13.52 -14.12 22.00
N GLN A 110 13.71 -13.46 23.14
CA GLN A 110 14.17 -14.11 24.38
C GLN A 110 13.05 -14.95 25.02
N ASN A 111 11.79 -14.59 24.83
CA ASN A 111 10.61 -15.22 25.43
C ASN A 111 9.85 -16.14 24.45
N ALA A 112 9.93 -15.88 23.14
CA ALA A 112 9.32 -16.69 22.07
C ALA A 112 10.24 -16.66 20.85
N LYS A 113 11.00 -17.73 20.66
CA LYS A 113 11.91 -17.88 19.51
C LYS A 113 11.08 -17.86 18.21
N GLY A 114 11.12 -16.77 17.47
CA GLY A 114 10.54 -16.71 16.13
C GLY A 114 9.46 -15.64 15.87
N ALA A 115 9.30 -14.64 16.75
CA ALA A 115 8.35 -13.56 16.51
C ALA A 115 8.60 -12.84 15.17
N ASN A 116 7.56 -12.71 14.36
CA ASN A 116 7.61 -11.94 13.12
C ASN A 116 7.76 -10.44 13.45
N VAL A 117 8.96 -9.91 13.30
CA VAL A 117 9.29 -8.50 13.61
C VAL A 117 8.40 -7.50 12.87
N HIS A 118 7.93 -7.86 11.67
CA HIS A 118 7.06 -7.00 10.88
C HIS A 118 5.62 -6.91 11.41
N ALA A 119 5.19 -7.89 12.21
CA ALA A 119 3.89 -7.90 12.87
C ALA A 119 3.95 -7.39 14.32
N ALA A 120 5.14 -7.10 14.86
CA ALA A 120 5.28 -6.58 16.21
C ALA A 120 4.61 -5.19 16.30
N LYS A 121 3.64 -5.08 17.20
CA LYS A 121 3.00 -3.80 17.54
C LYS A 121 3.82 -3.14 18.64
N ILE A 122 4.18 -1.90 18.43
CA ILE A 122 4.94 -1.09 19.38
C ILE A 122 3.94 -0.27 20.20
N ASP A 123 4.22 -0.11 21.49
CA ASP A 123 3.58 0.92 22.29
C ASP A 123 4.13 2.29 21.86
N ALA A 124 3.44 2.91 20.90
CA ALA A 124 3.86 4.18 20.34
C ALA A 124 3.75 5.34 21.33
N ASN A 125 3.15 5.10 22.50
CA ASN A 125 2.82 6.10 23.53
C ASN A 125 2.08 7.34 22.96
N ILE A 126 1.43 7.15 21.80
CA ILE A 126 0.57 8.12 21.16
C ILE A 126 -0.85 7.62 21.42
N MET A 127 -1.52 8.18 22.40
CA MET A 127 -2.90 7.84 22.82
C MET A 127 -3.08 6.40 23.39
N GLY A 128 -2.02 5.73 23.84
CA GLY A 128 -2.11 4.40 24.46
C GLY A 128 -2.32 3.23 23.50
N ASP A 129 -2.15 3.46 22.21
CA ASP A 129 -2.33 2.44 21.16
C ASP A 129 -1.02 1.81 20.72
N LYS A 130 -1.03 0.49 20.54
CA LYS A 130 0.06 -0.23 19.88
C LYS A 130 -0.09 -0.13 18.36
N LYS A 131 0.98 0.31 17.70
CA LYS A 131 1.04 0.49 16.24
C LYS A 131 2.10 -0.40 15.61
N THR A 132 1.87 -0.84 14.40
CA THR A 132 2.91 -1.51 13.59
C THR A 132 3.93 -0.48 13.08
N LEU A 133 5.12 -0.94 12.71
CA LEU A 133 6.14 -0.07 12.12
C LEU A 133 5.64 0.60 10.81
N GLY A 134 4.84 -0.11 10.03
CA GLY A 134 4.21 0.43 8.80
C GLY A 134 3.25 1.59 9.11
N GLU A 135 2.34 1.41 10.07
CA GLU A 135 1.41 2.47 10.51
C GLU A 135 2.16 3.70 11.03
N LEU A 136 3.25 3.49 11.78
CA LEU A 136 4.09 4.58 12.28
C LEU A 136 4.85 5.29 11.15
N ALA A 137 5.30 4.56 10.14
CA ALA A 137 5.95 5.13 8.95
C ALA A 137 4.98 6.02 8.18
N HIS A 138 3.77 5.53 7.92
CA HIS A 138 2.71 6.32 7.28
C HIS A 138 2.37 7.57 8.12
N GLY A 139 2.13 7.41 9.41
CA GLY A 139 1.86 8.55 10.30
C GLY A 139 3.01 9.57 10.34
N ALA A 140 4.25 9.11 10.28
CA ALA A 140 5.42 9.98 10.29
C ALA A 140 5.60 10.78 8.99
N VAL A 141 5.22 10.26 7.84
CA VAL A 141 5.33 10.95 6.55
C VAL A 141 4.07 11.75 6.26
N ASP A 142 2.92 11.10 6.25
CA ASP A 142 1.64 11.72 5.86
C ASP A 142 1.17 12.74 6.89
N GLY A 143 1.39 12.49 8.18
CA GLY A 143 1.01 13.40 9.28
C GLY A 143 1.77 14.74 9.27
N PHE A 144 2.98 14.78 8.72
CA PHE A 144 3.78 16.02 8.62
C PHE A 144 3.72 16.67 7.24
N GLN A 145 3.24 15.97 6.22
CA GLN A 145 3.25 16.46 4.83
C GLN A 145 2.55 17.80 4.67
N LEU A 146 1.39 17.99 5.32
CA LEU A 146 0.64 19.23 5.22
C LEU A 146 1.39 20.41 5.83
N ALA A 147 1.93 20.26 7.05
CA ALA A 147 2.69 21.30 7.73
C ALA A 147 3.95 21.68 6.95
N ILE A 148 4.70 20.71 6.47
CA ILE A 148 5.90 20.92 5.62
C ILE A 148 5.54 21.68 4.35
N ARG A 149 4.49 21.28 3.64
CA ARG A 149 4.06 21.90 2.38
C ARG A 149 3.56 23.33 2.57
N VAL A 150 2.80 23.60 3.64
CA VAL A 150 2.32 24.95 3.99
C VAL A 150 3.50 25.86 4.30
N CYS A 151 4.45 25.41 5.12
CA CYS A 151 5.64 26.20 5.45
C CYS A 151 6.53 26.43 4.22
N LEU A 152 6.70 25.44 3.34
CA LEU A 152 7.43 25.56 2.07
C LEU A 152 6.80 26.66 1.21
N GLY A 153 5.49 26.61 0.96
CA GLY A 153 4.79 27.57 0.13
C GLY A 153 4.84 29.01 0.67
N LYS A 154 4.83 29.16 1.99
CA LYS A 154 5.02 30.48 2.63
C LYS A 154 6.46 30.99 2.54
N ALA A 155 7.43 30.09 2.74
CA ALA A 155 8.85 30.42 2.59
C ALA A 155 9.19 30.81 1.14
N GLU A 156 8.68 30.11 0.14
CA GLU A 156 8.87 30.42 -1.29
C GLU A 156 8.30 31.80 -1.67
N LYS A 157 7.19 32.21 -1.04
CA LYS A 157 6.60 33.52 -1.24
C LYS A 157 7.31 34.64 -0.47
N GLY A 158 8.32 34.31 0.32
CA GLY A 158 9.01 35.25 1.19
C GLY A 158 8.14 35.78 2.35
N GLU A 159 7.05 35.08 2.68
CA GLU A 159 6.21 35.44 3.81
C GLU A 159 6.98 35.32 5.12
N LYS A 160 6.78 36.27 6.03
CA LYS A 160 7.38 36.24 7.36
C LYS A 160 6.37 35.76 8.37
N LEU A 161 6.81 34.87 9.27
CA LEU A 161 6.01 34.50 10.41
C LEU A 161 5.84 35.74 11.32
N LYS A 162 4.59 36.04 11.64
CA LYS A 162 4.29 37.16 12.53
C LYS A 162 4.63 36.76 13.97
N VAL A 163 5.74 37.29 14.47
CA VAL A 163 6.20 37.01 15.84
C VAL A 163 5.23 37.63 16.85
N SER A 164 4.86 36.86 17.86
CA SER A 164 4.01 37.31 18.96
C SER A 164 4.77 38.26 19.94
N GLU A 165 4.04 39.09 20.63
CA GLU A 165 4.58 39.87 21.78
C GLU A 165 4.89 38.95 22.97
N ASN A 166 4.11 37.85 23.12
CA ASN A 166 4.29 36.82 24.15
C ASN A 166 4.49 35.45 23.48
N PRO A 167 5.64 35.22 22.85
CA PRO A 167 5.89 33.99 22.10
C PRO A 167 6.10 32.80 23.04
N ILE A 168 5.60 31.64 22.65
CA ILE A 168 5.99 30.37 23.26
C ILE A 168 7.36 29.94 22.71
N ASP A 169 8.02 29.01 23.39
CA ASP A 169 9.29 28.46 22.88
C ASP A 169 9.06 27.66 21.60
N GLU A 170 10.09 27.61 20.75
CA GLU A 170 10.00 27.01 19.42
C GLU A 170 9.72 25.49 19.47
N MET A 171 10.26 24.77 20.46
CA MET A 171 10.00 23.35 20.61
C MET A 171 8.56 23.07 20.98
N SER A 172 8.00 23.83 21.94
CA SER A 172 6.58 23.73 22.30
C SER A 172 5.67 24.08 21.14
N PHE A 173 6.03 25.09 20.33
CA PHE A 173 5.28 25.44 19.13
C PHE A 173 5.25 24.28 18.13
N VAL A 174 6.40 23.72 17.78
CA VAL A 174 6.53 22.61 16.83
C VAL A 174 5.78 21.39 17.31
N MET A 175 5.86 21.05 18.59
CA MET A 175 5.16 19.89 19.16
C MET A 175 3.63 20.06 19.13
N GLN A 176 3.13 21.24 19.53
CA GLN A 176 1.68 21.51 19.53
C GLN A 176 1.12 21.57 18.11
N GLU A 177 1.81 22.25 17.19
CA GLU A 177 1.38 22.35 15.80
C GLU A 177 1.37 20.99 15.13
N SER A 178 2.42 20.18 15.34
CA SER A 178 2.50 18.80 14.81
C SER A 178 1.35 17.94 15.33
N GLY A 179 1.04 18.02 16.63
CA GLY A 179 -0.08 17.30 17.24
C GLY A 179 -1.43 17.72 16.66
N LEU A 180 -1.66 19.02 16.50
CA LEU A 180 -2.89 19.55 15.90
C LEU A 180 -3.01 19.17 14.41
N SER A 181 -1.92 19.21 13.66
CA SER A 181 -1.89 18.79 12.25
C SER A 181 -2.19 17.32 12.08
N GLN A 182 -1.62 16.45 12.93
CA GLN A 182 -1.91 15.01 12.93
C GLN A 182 -3.38 14.75 13.29
N LEU A 183 -3.91 15.47 14.26
CA LEU A 183 -5.31 15.34 14.65
C LEU A 183 -6.26 15.79 13.54
N TYR A 184 -5.93 16.90 12.86
CA TYR A 184 -6.67 17.36 11.67
C TYR A 184 -6.70 16.27 10.59
N TRP A 185 -5.54 15.68 10.29
CA TRP A 185 -5.44 14.58 9.33
C TRP A 185 -6.23 13.33 9.77
N GLY A 186 -6.19 13.00 11.07
CA GLY A 186 -6.97 11.91 11.64
C GLY A 186 -8.48 12.09 11.45
N TYR A 187 -9.00 13.30 11.65
CA TYR A 187 -10.42 13.60 11.40
C TYR A 187 -10.77 13.55 9.91
N LEU A 188 -9.88 13.99 9.01
CA LEU A 188 -10.06 13.81 7.58
C LEU A 188 -10.12 12.34 7.18
N HIS A 189 -9.29 11.50 7.80
CA HIS A 189 -9.31 10.07 7.56
C HIS A 189 -10.62 9.43 8.07
N LEU A 190 -11.13 9.81 9.26
CA LEU A 190 -12.46 9.36 9.73
C LEU A 190 -13.55 9.73 8.73
N TRP A 191 -13.49 10.93 8.17
CA TRP A 191 -14.42 11.33 7.11
C TRP A 191 -14.32 10.44 5.87
N GLN A 192 -13.12 10.08 5.45
CA GLN A 192 -12.93 9.16 4.33
C GLN A 192 -13.48 7.76 4.65
N CYS A 193 -13.25 7.25 5.86
CA CYS A 193 -13.77 5.96 6.29
C CYS A 193 -15.30 5.88 6.19
N ILE A 194 -16.02 6.90 6.70
CA ILE A 194 -17.48 6.92 6.65
C ILE A 194 -18.00 7.11 5.22
N LEU A 195 -17.35 7.94 4.40
CA LEU A 195 -17.83 8.25 3.06
C LEU A 195 -17.51 7.15 2.04
N TRP A 196 -16.37 6.47 2.15
CA TRP A 196 -15.85 5.58 1.11
C TRP A 196 -15.78 4.10 1.51
N SER A 197 -15.74 3.77 2.80
CA SER A 197 -15.55 2.40 3.32
C SER A 197 -16.66 1.94 4.26
N ASP A 198 -17.82 2.54 4.14
CA ASP A 198 -19.06 2.11 4.81
C ASP A 198 -18.95 1.92 6.34
N TYR A 199 -18.03 2.66 6.98
CA TYR A 199 -17.96 2.66 8.43
C TYR A 199 -19.30 3.04 9.06
N ASP A 200 -19.66 2.38 10.14
CA ASP A 200 -20.81 2.73 10.94
C ASP A 200 -20.51 3.91 11.86
N LEU A 201 -21.49 4.80 12.01
CA LEU A 201 -21.49 5.85 13.01
C LEU A 201 -22.42 5.45 14.15
N ILE A 202 -21.84 5.04 15.28
CA ILE A 202 -22.57 4.58 16.47
C ILE A 202 -22.50 5.68 17.54
N GLU A 203 -23.65 6.12 18.03
CA GLU A 203 -23.74 7.00 19.18
C GLU A 203 -23.64 6.14 20.44
N LEU A 204 -22.56 6.32 21.21
CA LEU A 204 -22.31 5.61 22.45
C LEU A 204 -22.94 6.32 23.65
N ASP A 205 -22.90 7.65 23.65
CA ASP A 205 -23.47 8.51 24.67
C ASP A 205 -23.81 9.88 24.05
N GLY A 206 -25.09 10.14 23.89
CA GLY A 206 -25.59 11.38 23.29
C GLY A 206 -25.42 12.60 24.19
N GLU A 207 -25.55 12.43 25.52
CA GLU A 207 -25.40 13.51 26.49
C GLU A 207 -23.95 14.03 26.53
N HIS A 208 -22.97 13.10 26.49
CA HIS A 208 -21.55 13.40 26.47
C HIS A 208 -20.96 13.52 25.06
N LYS A 209 -21.79 13.47 24.00
CA LYS A 209 -21.41 13.55 22.58
C LYS A 209 -20.32 12.55 22.18
N ILE A 210 -20.44 11.29 22.63
CA ILE A 210 -19.46 10.23 22.35
C ILE A 210 -19.95 9.40 21.15
N PHE A 211 -19.12 9.34 20.10
CA PHE A 211 -19.40 8.60 18.85
C PHE A 211 -18.27 7.65 18.49
N SER A 212 -18.67 6.49 17.99
CA SER A 212 -17.76 5.47 17.43
C SER A 212 -17.90 5.42 15.91
N PHE A 213 -16.77 5.52 15.20
CA PHE A 213 -16.63 5.20 13.79
C PHE A 213 -16.13 3.74 13.72
N GLN A 214 -17.02 2.83 13.37
CA GLN A 214 -16.75 1.40 13.42
C GLN A 214 -16.60 0.81 12.01
N GLN A 215 -15.48 0.16 11.74
CA GLN A 215 -15.26 -0.59 10.51
C GLN A 215 -16.21 -1.80 10.48
N PRO A 216 -16.95 -2.05 9.39
CA PRO A 216 -17.77 -3.24 9.29
C PRO A 216 -16.88 -4.48 9.22
N LYS A 217 -17.28 -5.57 9.89
CA LYS A 217 -16.65 -6.89 9.77
C LYS A 217 -17.37 -7.71 8.70
N SER A 218 -17.45 -7.18 7.49
CA SER A 218 -18.05 -7.83 6.33
C SER A 218 -17.03 -8.67 5.56
N GLU A 219 -17.50 -9.60 4.74
CA GLU A 219 -16.64 -10.37 3.82
C GLU A 219 -15.82 -9.46 2.92
N PHE A 220 -16.38 -8.35 2.45
CA PHE A 220 -15.69 -7.34 1.65
C PHE A 220 -14.48 -6.77 2.39
N GLU A 221 -14.66 -6.32 3.64
CA GLU A 221 -13.56 -5.75 4.45
C GLU A 221 -12.51 -6.82 4.81
N VAL A 222 -12.97 -8.00 5.20
CA VAL A 222 -12.09 -9.13 5.54
C VAL A 222 -11.25 -9.53 4.32
N SER A 223 -11.85 -9.65 3.14
CA SER A 223 -11.12 -9.98 1.91
C SER A 223 -10.07 -8.92 1.55
N PHE A 224 -10.41 -7.65 1.69
CA PHE A 224 -9.45 -6.56 1.46
C PHE A 224 -8.26 -6.65 2.43
N LEU A 225 -8.52 -6.83 3.73
CA LEU A 225 -7.49 -6.93 4.77
C LEU A 225 -6.63 -8.19 4.62
N SER A 226 -7.25 -9.34 4.32
CA SER A 226 -6.55 -10.60 4.06
C SER A 226 -5.64 -10.50 2.84
N SER A 227 -6.12 -9.88 1.77
CA SER A 227 -5.33 -9.60 0.57
C SER A 227 -4.15 -8.67 0.86
N SER A 228 -4.36 -7.64 1.68
CA SER A 228 -3.31 -6.72 2.12
C SER A 228 -2.24 -7.43 2.96
N SER A 229 -2.66 -8.27 3.91
CA SER A 229 -1.76 -9.12 4.70
C SER A 229 -0.94 -10.07 3.82
N ARG A 230 -1.57 -10.71 2.81
CA ARG A 230 -0.85 -11.53 1.83
C ARG A 230 0.19 -10.73 1.06
N LYS A 231 -0.14 -9.52 0.64
CA LYS A 231 0.78 -8.60 -0.06
C LYS A 231 2.02 -8.28 0.79
N ASP A 232 1.83 -8.07 2.09
CA ASP A 232 2.93 -7.85 3.03
C ASP A 232 3.81 -9.11 3.18
N ARG A 233 3.20 -10.31 3.24
CA ARG A 233 3.95 -11.58 3.26
C ARG A 233 4.77 -11.79 1.98
N LEU A 234 4.22 -11.50 0.81
CA LEU A 234 4.95 -11.55 -0.47
C LEU A 234 6.12 -10.58 -0.48
N SER A 235 5.95 -9.38 0.06
CA SER A 235 7.03 -8.42 0.24
C SER A 235 8.13 -8.96 1.17
N GLY A 236 7.75 -9.60 2.29
CA GLY A 236 8.70 -10.26 3.19
C GLY A 236 9.45 -11.42 2.51
N GLN A 237 8.81 -12.19 1.64
CA GLN A 237 9.48 -13.22 0.84
C GLN A 237 10.54 -12.64 -0.10
N ASN A 238 10.30 -11.50 -0.72
CA ASN A 238 11.30 -10.81 -1.54
C ASN A 238 12.54 -10.42 -0.71
N THR A 239 12.36 -9.97 0.53
CA THR A 239 13.47 -9.70 1.47
C THR A 239 14.25 -10.98 1.79
N MET A 240 13.56 -12.11 2.02
CA MET A 240 14.21 -13.41 2.24
C MET A 240 14.99 -13.88 1.00
N ILE A 241 14.45 -13.70 -0.21
CA ILE A 241 15.14 -14.00 -1.47
C ILE A 241 16.38 -13.13 -1.61
N ALA A 242 16.25 -11.83 -1.36
CA ALA A 242 17.35 -10.87 -1.42
C ALA A 242 18.48 -11.19 -0.43
N SER A 243 18.18 -11.80 0.71
CA SER A 243 19.17 -12.18 1.71
C SER A 243 20.05 -13.37 1.29
N ARG A 244 19.66 -14.15 0.25
CA ARG A 244 20.43 -15.31 -0.23
C ARG A 244 21.78 -14.87 -0.80
N PRO A 245 22.91 -15.49 -0.44
CA PRO A 245 24.25 -15.09 -0.90
C PRO A 245 24.37 -15.04 -2.44
N ARG A 246 23.79 -16.02 -3.14
CA ARG A 246 23.80 -16.10 -4.62
C ARG A 246 23.06 -14.90 -5.27
N ILE A 247 22.03 -14.39 -4.64
CA ILE A 247 21.28 -13.22 -5.16
C ILE A 247 22.02 -11.93 -4.85
N ARG A 248 22.48 -11.77 -3.61
CA ARG A 248 23.27 -10.59 -3.19
C ARG A 248 24.53 -10.41 -4.04
N SER A 249 25.22 -11.50 -4.36
CA SER A 249 26.45 -11.45 -5.15
C SER A 249 26.26 -10.83 -6.54
N LYS A 250 25.07 -10.93 -7.15
CA LYS A 250 24.77 -10.32 -8.45
C LYS A 250 24.83 -8.79 -8.44
N PHE A 251 24.61 -8.15 -7.29
CA PHE A 251 24.46 -6.70 -7.15
C PHE A 251 25.60 -6.05 -6.35
N LEU A 252 26.66 -6.79 -6.02
CA LEU A 252 27.83 -6.27 -5.30
C LEU A 252 28.64 -5.23 -6.09
N GLY A 253 28.50 -5.22 -7.43
CA GLY A 253 29.12 -4.23 -8.33
C GLY A 253 28.42 -2.86 -8.29
N ASP A 254 27.23 -2.77 -7.71
CA ASP A 254 26.50 -1.52 -7.60
C ASP A 254 27.26 -0.52 -6.71
N LYS A 255 27.04 0.77 -7.00
CA LYS A 255 27.50 1.86 -6.18
C LYS A 255 26.34 2.46 -5.38
N LEU A 256 26.65 3.07 -4.26
CA LEU A 256 25.73 3.79 -3.40
C LEU A 256 26.29 5.14 -2.99
N VAL A 257 25.41 6.06 -2.58
CA VAL A 257 25.78 7.34 -2.02
C VAL A 257 25.73 7.25 -0.51
N MET A 258 26.74 7.77 0.15
CA MET A 258 26.81 7.88 1.62
C MET A 258 27.05 9.33 2.02
N MET A 259 26.82 9.66 3.28
CA MET A 259 27.12 10.97 3.84
C MET A 259 28.10 10.87 5.00
N LYS A 260 29.04 11.82 5.06
CA LYS A 260 29.97 12.05 6.17
C LYS A 260 29.95 13.51 6.61
N ARG A 261 30.42 13.79 7.82
CA ARG A 261 30.66 15.17 8.26
C ARG A 261 32.09 15.57 7.92
N GLU A 262 32.23 16.70 7.24
CA GLU A 262 33.51 17.39 6.99
C GLU A 262 33.36 18.84 7.42
N ASN A 263 34.22 19.31 8.32
CA ASN A 263 34.27 20.72 8.75
C ASN A 263 32.84 21.28 9.13
N LYS A 264 32.08 20.57 9.95
CA LYS A 264 30.71 20.91 10.38
C LYS A 264 29.62 20.80 9.29
N ARG A 265 29.95 20.46 8.03
CA ARG A 265 28.96 20.21 6.96
C ARG A 265 28.88 18.73 6.64
N ARG A 266 27.72 18.30 6.17
CA ARG A 266 27.57 16.98 5.58
C ARG A 266 27.94 17.06 4.11
N VAL A 267 28.72 16.09 3.64
CA VAL A 267 29.06 15.92 2.23
C VAL A 267 28.68 14.52 1.78
N ALA A 268 28.16 14.41 0.57
CA ALA A 268 27.87 13.15 -0.06
C ALA A 268 29.14 12.61 -0.76
N TYR A 269 29.32 11.29 -0.71
CA TYR A 269 30.41 10.59 -1.39
C TYR A 269 29.94 9.22 -1.87
N VAL A 270 30.63 8.64 -2.83
CA VAL A 270 30.33 7.32 -3.38
C VAL A 270 31.06 6.23 -2.61
N ALA A 271 30.36 5.11 -2.40
CA ALA A 271 30.93 3.86 -1.91
C ALA A 271 30.46 2.69 -2.78
N ASN A 272 31.16 1.55 -2.73
CA ASN A 272 30.70 0.35 -3.39
C ASN A 272 29.78 -0.44 -2.44
N VAL A 273 28.75 -1.06 -2.99
CA VAL A 273 27.83 -1.91 -2.20
C VAL A 273 28.57 -3.07 -1.54
N LYS A 274 29.59 -3.66 -2.20
CA LYS A 274 30.40 -4.74 -1.64
C LYS A 274 31.12 -4.38 -0.34
N ASP A 275 31.44 -3.09 -0.15
CA ASP A 275 32.16 -2.56 1.01
C ASP A 275 31.18 -2.08 2.11
N ALA A 276 29.88 -2.18 1.84
CA ALA A 276 28.82 -1.82 2.80
C ALA A 276 28.51 -3.01 3.73
N GLY A 277 27.92 -2.69 4.89
CA GLY A 277 27.46 -3.75 5.81
C GLY A 277 26.34 -4.62 5.20
N GLU A 278 26.22 -5.85 5.70
CA GLU A 278 25.26 -6.89 5.26
C GLU A 278 23.83 -6.35 5.04
N LYS A 279 23.37 -5.48 5.94
CA LYS A 279 22.06 -4.83 5.86
C LYS A 279 21.87 -4.03 4.56
N LEU A 280 22.86 -3.21 4.19
CA LEU A 280 22.78 -2.40 2.97
C LEU A 280 22.91 -3.24 1.71
N ILE A 281 23.73 -4.29 1.74
CA ILE A 281 23.85 -5.25 0.64
C ILE A 281 22.49 -5.92 0.40
N THR A 282 21.81 -6.34 1.46
CA THR A 282 20.48 -6.95 1.37
C THR A 282 19.43 -5.97 0.87
N PHE A 283 19.38 -4.74 1.38
CA PHE A 283 18.46 -3.70 0.91
C PHE A 283 18.68 -3.32 -0.56
N ASN A 284 19.95 -3.27 -1.01
CA ASN A 284 20.26 -3.05 -2.41
C ASN A 284 19.73 -4.21 -3.29
N ALA A 285 19.96 -5.45 -2.88
CA ALA A 285 19.47 -6.61 -3.62
C ALA A 285 17.93 -6.67 -3.64
N GLU A 286 17.27 -6.36 -2.53
CA GLU A 286 15.81 -6.28 -2.44
C GLU A 286 15.24 -5.24 -3.39
N TRP A 287 15.83 -4.04 -3.43
CA TRP A 287 15.41 -3.00 -4.36
C TRP A 287 15.54 -3.45 -5.81
N ARG A 288 16.67 -4.08 -6.16
CA ARG A 288 16.89 -4.59 -7.51
C ARG A 288 15.88 -5.68 -7.92
N ILE A 289 15.49 -6.54 -7.00
CA ILE A 289 14.43 -7.54 -7.25
C ILE A 289 13.10 -6.82 -7.53
N ARG A 290 12.76 -5.81 -6.73
CA ARG A 290 11.53 -5.03 -6.92
C ARG A 290 11.52 -4.21 -8.21
N GLU A 291 12.67 -3.74 -8.68
CA GLU A 291 12.81 -3.13 -10.01
C GLU A 291 12.51 -4.13 -11.13
N LEU A 292 12.91 -5.40 -10.98
CA LEU A 292 12.57 -6.46 -11.93
C LEU A 292 11.06 -6.76 -11.90
N ASP A 293 10.44 -6.78 -10.73
CA ASP A 293 9.00 -6.96 -10.59
C ASP A 293 8.21 -5.86 -11.34
N LEU A 294 8.68 -4.62 -11.35
CA LEU A 294 8.02 -3.54 -12.11
C LEU A 294 7.90 -3.87 -13.61
N GLN A 295 8.88 -4.56 -14.18
CA GLN A 295 8.89 -4.91 -15.60
C GLN A 295 7.81 -5.95 -15.97
N SER A 296 7.30 -6.70 -15.00
CA SER A 296 6.19 -7.64 -15.19
C SER A 296 4.81 -6.98 -15.18
N TYR A 297 4.70 -5.74 -14.67
CA TYR A 297 3.42 -5.04 -14.50
C TYR A 297 3.28 -3.78 -15.35
N TYR A 298 4.39 -3.26 -15.88
CA TYR A 298 4.38 -1.99 -16.60
C TYR A 298 5.10 -2.10 -17.95
N PRO A 299 4.59 -1.41 -18.98
CA PRO A 299 5.23 -1.40 -20.29
C PRO A 299 6.70 -0.96 -20.19
N LYS A 300 7.60 -1.71 -20.84
CA LYS A 300 9.03 -1.42 -20.82
C LYS A 300 9.34 0.01 -21.24
N LYS A 301 8.58 0.54 -22.20
CA LYS A 301 8.76 1.93 -22.68
C LYS A 301 8.53 2.98 -21.56
N TRP A 302 7.65 2.73 -20.59
CA TRP A 302 7.47 3.64 -19.48
C TRP A 302 8.74 3.81 -18.64
N LEU A 303 9.53 2.76 -18.55
CA LEU A 303 10.81 2.76 -17.84
C LEU A 303 11.94 3.41 -18.65
N THR A 304 11.92 3.27 -19.99
CA THR A 304 13.06 3.60 -20.86
C THR A 304 12.92 4.89 -21.64
N ASP A 305 11.69 5.36 -21.89
CA ASP A 305 11.45 6.56 -22.66
C ASP A 305 11.64 7.84 -21.83
N ASP A 306 12.01 8.91 -22.48
CA ASP A 306 12.42 10.16 -21.83
C ASP A 306 11.21 11.08 -21.54
N TYR A 307 10.09 10.93 -22.24
CA TYR A 307 8.87 11.76 -22.10
C TYR A 307 9.13 13.27 -22.13
N ASP A 308 10.09 13.74 -22.93
CA ASP A 308 10.50 15.15 -23.07
C ASP A 308 11.00 15.79 -21.75
N LYS A 309 11.40 15.00 -20.77
CA LYS A 309 11.97 15.47 -19.50
C LYS A 309 13.49 15.47 -19.49
N GLY A 310 14.12 14.74 -20.43
CA GLY A 310 15.56 14.55 -20.52
C GLY A 310 16.10 13.53 -19.53
N PHE A 311 15.23 12.64 -19.01
CA PHE A 311 15.56 11.45 -18.22
C PHE A 311 14.43 10.42 -18.38
N CYS A 312 14.72 9.16 -18.13
CA CYS A 312 13.70 8.11 -18.07
C CYS A 312 13.44 7.66 -16.63
N LEU A 313 12.35 6.90 -16.41
CA LEU A 313 11.99 6.43 -15.06
C LEU A 313 13.03 5.45 -14.49
N ASN A 314 13.72 4.65 -15.32
CA ASN A 314 14.84 3.82 -14.86
C ASN A 314 15.97 4.66 -14.26
N ASP A 315 16.30 5.79 -14.86
CA ASP A 315 17.29 6.73 -14.32
C ASP A 315 16.86 7.24 -12.95
N SER A 316 15.57 7.61 -12.83
CA SER A 316 14.97 8.08 -11.58
C SER A 316 14.97 6.99 -10.50
N LEU A 317 14.60 5.76 -10.83
CA LEU A 317 14.64 4.61 -9.90
C LEU A 317 16.07 4.35 -9.38
N ASN A 318 17.08 4.44 -10.25
CA ASN A 318 18.48 4.27 -9.85
C ASN A 318 18.97 5.38 -8.91
N VAL A 319 18.59 6.64 -9.16
CA VAL A 319 18.86 7.77 -8.26
C VAL A 319 18.12 7.57 -6.93
N PHE A 320 16.85 7.20 -6.97
CA PHE A 320 16.04 6.96 -5.77
C PHE A 320 16.61 5.81 -4.91
N ARG A 321 17.10 4.73 -5.54
CA ARG A 321 17.82 3.65 -4.86
C ARG A 321 19.04 4.18 -4.10
N CYS A 322 19.85 5.00 -4.72
CA CYS A 322 21.01 5.62 -4.05
C CYS A 322 20.58 6.47 -2.85
N MET A 323 19.49 7.23 -2.99
CA MET A 323 18.94 8.05 -1.90
C MET A 323 18.35 7.20 -0.77
N MET A 324 17.65 6.11 -1.09
CA MET A 324 17.10 5.16 -0.11
C MET A 324 18.21 4.50 0.72
N LEU A 325 19.28 4.04 0.07
CA LEU A 325 20.43 3.44 0.75
C LEU A 325 21.14 4.49 1.63
N MET A 326 21.31 5.72 1.14
CA MET A 326 21.85 6.84 1.90
C MET A 326 20.99 7.15 3.14
N ALA A 327 19.67 7.19 3.01
CA ALA A 327 18.75 7.45 4.11
C ALA A 327 18.84 6.38 5.21
N ASN A 328 18.96 5.11 4.83
CA ASN A 328 19.17 4.02 5.79
C ASN A 328 20.47 4.17 6.58
N THR A 329 21.55 4.65 5.96
CA THR A 329 22.81 4.95 6.69
C THR A 329 22.70 6.17 7.60
N LEU A 330 21.92 7.18 7.20
CA LEU A 330 21.67 8.37 8.01
C LEU A 330 20.85 8.04 9.26
N LYS A 331 19.80 7.24 9.09
CA LYS A 331 18.95 6.79 10.18
C LYS A 331 19.74 6.11 11.29
N ASP A 332 20.66 5.23 10.95
CA ASP A 332 21.49 4.51 11.90
C ASP A 332 22.49 5.42 12.65
N LYS A 333 22.66 6.66 12.19
CA LYS A 333 23.54 7.70 12.79
C LYS A 333 22.77 8.83 13.48
N PHE A 334 21.47 8.71 13.61
CA PHE A 334 20.67 9.69 14.34
C PHE A 334 21.01 9.67 15.84
N PRO A 335 20.90 10.82 16.54
CA PRO A 335 21.22 10.89 17.96
C PRO A 335 20.28 10.00 18.77
N GLU A 336 20.79 9.50 19.89
CA GLU A 336 19.96 8.77 20.85
C GLU A 336 18.90 9.70 21.48
N ASN A 337 17.73 9.13 21.75
CA ASN A 337 16.57 9.88 22.22
C ASN A 337 16.48 9.87 23.75
N ASP A 338 17.59 10.19 24.42
CA ASP A 338 17.72 10.23 25.87
C ASP A 338 17.72 11.66 26.44
N GLY A 339 17.00 11.89 27.52
CA GLY A 339 16.99 13.14 28.29
C GLY A 339 16.16 14.29 27.68
N ALA A 340 16.37 15.51 28.20
CA ALA A 340 15.63 16.70 27.81
C ALA A 340 15.82 17.04 26.33
N PHE A 341 14.70 17.24 25.60
CA PHE A 341 14.68 17.44 24.17
C PHE A 341 14.57 18.93 23.85
N THR A 342 15.54 19.47 23.13
CA THR A 342 15.57 20.85 22.69
C THR A 342 15.39 20.93 21.16
N ILE A 343 14.95 22.09 20.66
CA ILE A 343 14.84 22.32 19.20
C ILE A 343 16.17 22.07 18.48
N LYS A 344 17.32 22.38 19.12
CA LYS A 344 18.62 22.10 18.55
C LYS A 344 18.87 20.61 18.39
N LYS A 345 18.50 19.79 19.38
CA LYS A 345 18.64 18.33 19.35
C LYS A 345 17.65 17.73 18.33
N LEU A 346 16.42 18.27 18.25
CA LEU A 346 15.46 17.87 17.22
C LEU A 346 16.03 18.10 15.82
N ASN A 347 16.59 19.26 15.55
CA ASN A 347 17.09 19.61 14.23
C ASN A 347 18.30 18.73 13.76
N GLU A 348 18.94 17.96 14.65
CA GLU A 348 19.94 16.97 14.27
C GLU A 348 19.34 15.80 13.45
N PHE A 349 18.03 15.56 13.57
CA PHE A 349 17.28 14.58 12.77
C PHE A 349 16.91 15.10 11.36
N CYS A 350 17.21 16.36 11.04
CA CYS A 350 17.06 16.91 9.69
C CYS A 350 18.42 16.96 8.99
N PRO A 351 18.84 15.90 8.28
CA PRO A 351 20.10 15.94 7.54
C PRO A 351 19.96 16.84 6.32
N THR A 352 20.90 17.82 6.21
CA THR A 352 21.03 18.65 5.01
C THR A 352 22.33 18.32 4.27
N VAL A 353 22.34 18.47 2.96
CA VAL A 353 23.49 18.23 2.09
C VAL A 353 23.56 19.30 1.01
N PRO A 354 24.76 19.91 0.70
CA PRO A 354 24.90 20.85 -0.41
C PRO A 354 24.48 20.21 -1.75
N VAL A 355 23.70 20.93 -2.54
CA VAL A 355 23.20 20.48 -3.85
C VAL A 355 24.32 19.92 -4.73
N LEU A 356 25.45 20.68 -4.88
CA LEU A 356 26.57 20.22 -5.66
C LEU A 356 27.23 18.94 -5.16
N SER A 357 27.28 18.74 -3.84
CA SER A 357 27.88 17.54 -3.25
C SER A 357 27.01 16.30 -3.55
N LEU A 358 25.69 16.40 -3.36
CA LEU A 358 24.77 15.31 -3.69
C LEU A 358 24.78 15.01 -5.19
N LYS A 359 24.72 16.04 -6.03
CA LYS A 359 24.76 15.90 -7.49
C LYS A 359 26.00 15.14 -7.96
N ARG A 360 27.21 15.55 -7.54
CA ARG A 360 28.47 14.87 -7.91
C ARG A 360 28.45 13.39 -7.48
N ALA A 361 28.09 13.13 -6.22
CA ALA A 361 28.03 11.76 -5.72
C ALA A 361 27.03 10.89 -6.51
N LEU A 362 25.88 11.45 -6.90
CA LEU A 362 24.89 10.72 -7.72
C LEU A 362 25.39 10.49 -9.15
N CYS A 363 26.05 11.46 -9.79
CA CYS A 363 26.71 11.26 -11.09
C CYS A 363 27.69 10.09 -11.03
N ASP A 364 28.57 10.10 -10.03
CA ASP A 364 29.61 9.07 -9.86
C ASP A 364 29.02 7.69 -9.50
N ALA A 365 27.90 7.66 -8.75
CA ALA A 365 27.26 6.41 -8.35
C ALA A 365 26.43 5.78 -9.48
N THR A 366 25.73 6.60 -10.27
CA THR A 366 24.79 6.14 -11.30
C THR A 366 25.38 6.13 -12.71
N GLY A 367 26.46 6.87 -12.95
CA GLY A 367 27.05 7.09 -14.29
C GLY A 367 26.24 8.08 -15.15
N LEU A 368 25.22 8.72 -14.60
CA LEU A 368 24.39 9.66 -15.34
C LEU A 368 25.04 11.04 -15.47
N ALA A 369 24.77 11.72 -16.59
CA ALA A 369 25.25 13.08 -16.83
C ALA A 369 24.71 14.08 -15.81
N ALA A 370 25.48 15.11 -15.51
CA ALA A 370 25.15 16.09 -14.48
C ALA A 370 23.84 16.84 -14.74
N GLU A 371 23.51 17.13 -16.01
CA GLU A 371 22.25 17.76 -16.41
C GLU A 371 21.03 16.86 -16.18
N LYS A 372 21.21 15.55 -16.42
CA LYS A 372 20.16 14.55 -16.17
C LYS A 372 19.90 14.43 -14.65
N ILE A 373 20.95 14.38 -13.84
CA ILE A 373 20.82 14.36 -12.37
C ILE A 373 20.12 15.63 -11.86
N ASP A 374 20.40 16.81 -12.40
CA ASP A 374 19.70 18.03 -12.01
C ASP A 374 18.19 17.94 -12.23
N LYS A 375 17.78 17.44 -13.40
CA LYS A 375 16.36 17.24 -13.74
C LYS A 375 15.69 16.23 -12.83
N ILE A 376 16.35 15.10 -12.53
CA ILE A 376 15.85 14.07 -11.63
C ILE A 376 15.74 14.61 -10.19
N LEU A 377 16.73 15.35 -9.70
CA LEU A 377 16.67 15.96 -8.37
C LEU A 377 15.55 16.99 -8.27
N ASP A 378 15.32 17.81 -9.32
CA ASP A 378 14.18 18.73 -9.35
C ASP A 378 12.84 17.97 -9.34
N PHE A 379 12.74 16.87 -10.09
CA PHE A 379 11.58 16.01 -10.13
C PHE A 379 11.26 15.37 -8.75
N MET A 380 12.30 15.01 -7.99
CA MET A 380 12.20 14.44 -6.63
C MET A 380 12.17 15.51 -5.53
N THR A 381 12.14 16.78 -5.87
CA THR A 381 12.06 17.90 -4.91
C THR A 381 10.61 18.25 -4.64
N LEU A 382 10.24 18.29 -3.35
CA LEU A 382 8.89 18.66 -2.92
C LEU A 382 8.58 20.08 -3.39
N LYS A 383 7.40 20.25 -3.95
CA LYS A 383 6.83 21.55 -4.37
C LYS A 383 5.61 21.88 -3.48
N ALA A 384 5.32 23.15 -3.32
CA ALA A 384 4.18 23.61 -2.52
C ALA A 384 2.83 23.42 -3.25
N LEU A 385 2.64 22.29 -3.93
CA LEU A 385 1.42 21.95 -4.69
C LEU A 385 0.53 20.99 -3.91
N PRO A 386 -0.80 21.06 -4.07
CA PRO A 386 -1.73 20.12 -3.44
C PRO A 386 -1.47 18.66 -3.80
N THR A 387 -0.91 18.42 -4.99
CA THR A 387 -0.60 17.10 -5.52
C THR A 387 0.78 16.58 -5.13
N SER A 388 1.65 17.39 -4.52
CA SER A 388 2.98 16.95 -4.08
C SER A 388 2.91 15.92 -2.96
N ASP A 389 3.75 14.89 -3.04
CA ASP A 389 3.79 13.75 -2.14
C ASP A 389 5.22 13.50 -1.63
N LEU A 390 5.42 13.53 -0.32
CA LEU A 390 6.74 13.31 0.31
C LEU A 390 7.33 11.91 0.04
N TRP A 391 6.50 10.92 -0.21
CA TRP A 391 6.98 9.58 -0.57
C TRP A 391 7.70 9.54 -1.92
N CYS A 392 7.28 10.40 -2.84
CA CYS A 392 7.79 10.48 -4.21
C CYS A 392 8.77 11.64 -4.40
N GLN A 393 8.68 12.66 -3.54
CA GLN A 393 9.46 13.89 -3.55
C GLN A 393 10.11 14.12 -2.17
N PRO A 394 11.07 13.25 -1.75
CA PRO A 394 11.63 13.25 -0.40
C PRO A 394 12.72 14.32 -0.18
N LEU A 395 12.97 15.20 -1.13
CA LEU A 395 13.94 16.28 -1.04
C LEU A 395 13.26 17.63 -0.88
N ILE A 396 13.80 18.48 -0.01
CA ILE A 396 13.33 19.85 0.16
C ILE A 396 14.51 20.81 -0.02
N LYS A 397 14.43 21.69 -1.00
CA LYS A 397 15.47 22.67 -1.28
C LYS A 397 15.39 23.82 -0.28
N THR A 398 16.51 24.14 0.36
CA THR A 398 16.63 25.24 1.34
C THR A 398 17.20 26.50 0.69
N SER A 399 17.01 27.64 1.35
CA SER A 399 17.57 28.93 0.95
C SER A 399 19.12 28.95 0.90
N LYS A 400 19.78 28.02 1.61
CA LYS A 400 21.24 27.85 1.63
C LYS A 400 21.78 27.01 0.47
N ASN A 401 20.96 26.70 -0.53
CA ASN A 401 21.30 25.80 -1.64
C ASN A 401 21.74 24.40 -1.16
N GLU A 402 21.02 23.86 -0.19
CA GLU A 402 21.14 22.52 0.32
C GLU A 402 19.82 21.77 0.12
N TYR A 403 19.87 20.45 0.11
CA TYR A 403 18.68 19.60 0.26
C TYR A 403 18.55 19.14 1.70
N ALA A 404 17.39 19.40 2.32
CA ALA A 404 16.95 18.67 3.49
C ALA A 404 16.31 17.35 3.04
N ILE A 405 16.64 16.25 3.73
CA ILE A 405 16.27 14.90 3.33
C ILE A 405 15.17 14.38 4.26
N VAL A 406 14.05 13.99 3.68
CA VAL A 406 12.95 13.31 4.40
C VAL A 406 13.31 11.82 4.49
N VAL A 407 14.14 11.48 5.49
CA VAL A 407 14.65 10.12 5.70
C VAL A 407 13.52 9.13 5.98
N SER A 408 12.47 9.58 6.67
CA SER A 408 11.27 8.79 6.95
C SER A 408 10.61 8.24 5.68
N ALA A 409 10.50 9.05 4.62
CA ALA A 409 9.93 8.64 3.33
C ALA A 409 10.84 7.69 2.54
N LEU A 410 12.15 7.75 2.77
CA LEU A 410 13.14 6.93 2.05
C LEU A 410 13.48 5.60 2.75
N CYS A 411 13.17 5.43 4.05
CA CYS A 411 13.57 4.22 4.77
C CYS A 411 12.81 2.96 4.36
N SER A 412 11.55 3.08 3.93
CA SER A 412 10.69 1.95 3.56
C SER A 412 9.69 2.34 2.47
N PRO A 413 10.15 2.85 1.32
CA PRO A 413 9.25 3.28 0.26
C PRO A 413 8.59 2.08 -0.43
N SER A 414 7.32 2.22 -0.82
CA SER A 414 6.69 1.32 -1.78
C SER A 414 7.11 1.71 -3.19
N ILE A 415 7.91 0.87 -3.86
CA ILE A 415 8.40 1.15 -5.22
C ILE A 415 7.24 1.30 -6.22
N PHE A 416 6.18 0.50 -6.08
CA PHE A 416 5.00 0.58 -6.95
C PHE A 416 4.28 1.92 -6.79
N ARG A 417 4.04 2.35 -5.54
CA ARG A 417 3.43 3.66 -5.25
C ARG A 417 4.26 4.82 -5.84
N VAL A 418 5.58 4.79 -5.61
CA VAL A 418 6.49 5.82 -6.12
C VAL A 418 6.45 5.85 -7.64
N PHE A 419 6.53 4.69 -8.28
CA PHE A 419 6.53 4.55 -9.74
C PHE A 419 5.20 5.03 -10.35
N GLU A 420 4.06 4.56 -9.85
CA GLU A 420 2.74 4.95 -10.34
C GLU A 420 2.50 6.46 -10.19
N ARG A 421 2.95 7.03 -9.07
CA ARG A 421 2.87 8.47 -8.88
C ARG A 421 3.72 9.25 -9.89
N TRP A 422 4.93 8.78 -10.18
CA TRP A 422 5.77 9.39 -11.19
C TRP A 422 5.19 9.27 -12.60
N VAL A 423 4.57 8.15 -12.93
CA VAL A 423 3.83 7.94 -14.19
C VAL A 423 2.71 8.98 -14.34
N ASP A 424 1.91 9.20 -13.27
CA ASP A 424 0.86 10.22 -13.23
C ASP A 424 1.44 11.65 -13.34
N ASP A 425 2.51 11.98 -12.62
CA ASP A 425 3.18 13.29 -12.66
C ASP A 425 3.82 13.59 -14.04
N LEU A 426 4.17 12.57 -14.81
CA LEU A 426 4.65 12.68 -16.19
C LEU A 426 3.52 12.75 -17.23
N GLY A 427 2.27 12.50 -16.82
CA GLY A 427 1.10 12.49 -17.70
C GLY A 427 1.07 11.29 -18.65
N ILE A 428 1.68 10.16 -18.27
CA ILE A 428 1.69 8.93 -19.05
C ILE A 428 0.32 8.27 -18.95
N ASP A 429 -0.23 7.86 -20.10
CA ASP A 429 -1.52 7.17 -20.14
C ASP A 429 -1.44 5.78 -19.48
N LEU A 430 -2.20 5.60 -18.41
CA LEU A 430 -2.26 4.33 -17.67
C LEU A 430 -2.97 3.19 -18.43
N GLY A 431 -3.66 3.49 -19.54
CA GLY A 431 -4.39 2.46 -20.31
C GLY A 431 -3.51 1.33 -20.84
N GLU A 432 -2.25 1.64 -21.18
CA GLU A 432 -1.29 0.62 -21.70
C GLU A 432 -0.82 -0.40 -20.66
N LYS A 433 -0.96 -0.09 -19.37
CA LYS A 433 -0.64 -1.01 -18.26
C LYS A 433 -1.47 -2.30 -18.36
N GLY A 434 -2.71 -2.23 -18.88
CA GLY A 434 -3.62 -3.36 -19.04
C GLY A 434 -2.98 -4.46 -19.89
N TYR A 435 -2.55 -4.14 -21.09
CA TYR A 435 -1.98 -5.11 -22.04
C TYR A 435 -0.75 -5.83 -21.50
N THR A 436 0.16 -5.11 -20.81
CA THR A 436 1.34 -5.75 -20.20
C THR A 436 0.96 -6.76 -19.12
N TYR A 437 -0.08 -6.46 -18.35
CA TYR A 437 -0.57 -7.38 -17.33
C TYR A 437 -1.26 -8.60 -17.94
N GLU A 438 -2.06 -8.41 -19.00
CA GLU A 438 -2.68 -9.51 -19.75
C GLU A 438 -1.61 -10.47 -20.30
N ASP A 439 -0.56 -9.95 -20.95
CA ASP A 439 0.55 -10.74 -21.46
C ASP A 439 1.23 -11.57 -20.34
N THR A 440 1.47 -10.93 -19.17
CA THR A 440 2.07 -11.61 -18.00
C THR A 440 1.17 -12.75 -17.49
N VAL A 441 -0.15 -12.53 -17.41
CA VAL A 441 -1.11 -13.55 -17.01
C VAL A 441 -1.10 -14.74 -17.96
N LEU A 442 -1.11 -14.48 -19.27
CA LEU A 442 -1.10 -15.53 -20.30
C LEU A 442 0.20 -16.34 -20.29
N GLU A 443 1.34 -15.66 -20.17
CA GLU A 443 2.65 -16.31 -20.08
C GLU A 443 2.74 -17.24 -18.88
N GLU A 444 2.38 -16.75 -17.67
CA GLU A 444 2.42 -17.54 -16.44
C GLU A 444 1.43 -18.72 -16.45
N LEU A 445 0.22 -18.53 -17.00
CA LEU A 445 -0.76 -19.59 -17.14
C LEU A 445 -0.26 -20.67 -18.09
N ASN A 446 0.17 -20.30 -19.29
CA ASN A 446 0.64 -21.23 -20.30
C ASN A 446 1.84 -22.05 -19.80
N ASP A 447 2.79 -21.40 -19.15
CA ASP A 447 3.92 -22.04 -18.48
C ASP A 447 3.48 -23.07 -17.42
N SER A 448 2.40 -22.79 -16.71
CA SER A 448 1.86 -23.66 -15.66
C SER A 448 1.14 -24.87 -16.24
N LEU A 449 0.35 -24.67 -17.29
CA LEU A 449 -0.33 -25.75 -18.02
C LEU A 449 0.67 -26.74 -18.61
N GLU A 450 1.74 -26.24 -19.24
CA GLU A 450 2.79 -27.09 -19.85
C GLU A 450 3.58 -27.92 -18.82
N LYS A 451 3.72 -27.42 -17.59
CA LYS A 451 4.48 -28.09 -16.51
C LYS A 451 3.68 -29.12 -15.74
N ASN A 452 2.35 -29.10 -15.82
CA ASN A 452 1.50 -30.01 -15.05
C ASN A 452 1.26 -31.31 -15.79
N ALA A 453 1.83 -32.40 -15.27
CA ALA A 453 1.74 -33.71 -15.90
C ALA A 453 0.31 -34.32 -15.98
N LEU A 454 -0.65 -33.78 -15.21
CA LEU A 454 -2.05 -34.19 -15.28
C LEU A 454 -2.79 -33.53 -16.45
N ILE A 455 -2.29 -32.41 -16.98
CA ILE A 455 -2.91 -31.67 -18.07
C ILE A 455 -2.27 -32.09 -19.37
N THR A 456 -2.92 -33.01 -20.07
CA THR A 456 -2.40 -33.59 -21.36
C THR A 456 -3.13 -33.05 -22.58
N ASP A 457 -4.37 -32.54 -22.40
CA ASP A 457 -5.17 -31.94 -23.45
C ASP A 457 -5.56 -30.50 -23.02
N PHE A 458 -5.00 -29.50 -23.71
CA PHE A 458 -5.29 -28.10 -23.44
C PHE A 458 -4.99 -27.22 -24.67
N ASP A 459 -5.71 -26.12 -24.75
CA ASP A 459 -5.38 -25.01 -25.65
C ASP A 459 -4.86 -23.84 -24.83
N LYS A 460 -3.73 -23.28 -25.29
CA LYS A 460 -3.06 -22.17 -24.62
C LYS A 460 -3.99 -20.98 -24.40
N GLY A 461 -3.83 -20.33 -23.28
CA GLY A 461 -4.51 -19.08 -22.97
C GLY A 461 -4.21 -18.01 -24.02
N VAL A 462 -5.24 -17.30 -24.45
CA VAL A 462 -5.16 -16.21 -25.42
C VAL A 462 -5.92 -14.97 -24.93
N SER A 463 -5.44 -13.77 -25.33
CA SER A 463 -6.20 -12.52 -25.30
C SER A 463 -6.60 -12.21 -26.73
N LYS A 464 -7.89 -12.13 -27.01
CA LYS A 464 -8.37 -11.96 -28.39
C LYS A 464 -9.74 -11.32 -28.49
N ARG A 465 -9.88 -10.40 -29.43
CA ARG A 465 -11.16 -9.88 -29.87
C ARG A 465 -11.74 -10.80 -30.95
N ILE A 466 -12.95 -11.31 -30.74
CA ILE A 466 -13.64 -12.25 -31.61
C ILE A 466 -14.90 -11.58 -32.18
N ARG A 467 -15.00 -11.56 -33.52
CA ARG A 467 -16.14 -11.03 -34.26
C ARG A 467 -16.88 -12.17 -34.94
N LEU A 468 -18.17 -12.27 -34.66
CA LEU A 468 -19.12 -13.20 -35.28
C LEU A 468 -20.32 -12.40 -35.84
N ASP A 469 -21.16 -13.05 -36.62
CA ASP A 469 -22.40 -12.43 -37.12
C ASP A 469 -23.38 -12.09 -35.98
N THR A 470 -23.26 -12.80 -34.85
CA THR A 470 -24.07 -12.62 -33.64
C THR A 470 -23.59 -11.49 -32.72
N GLY A 471 -22.39 -10.94 -32.96
CA GLY A 471 -21.81 -9.88 -32.13
C GLY A 471 -20.28 -9.94 -32.04
N GLU A 472 -19.74 -9.07 -31.19
CA GLU A 472 -18.28 -8.97 -30.96
C GLU A 472 -18.00 -8.94 -29.47
N GLU A 473 -17.00 -9.70 -29.01
CA GLU A 473 -16.45 -9.65 -27.66
C GLU A 473 -14.94 -9.71 -27.66
N GLU A 474 -14.32 -9.05 -26.68
CA GLU A 474 -12.88 -9.08 -26.42
C GLU A 474 -12.64 -9.87 -25.14
N PHE A 475 -11.87 -10.94 -25.23
CA PHE A 475 -11.48 -11.78 -24.11
C PHE A 475 -10.05 -11.44 -23.70
N ASP A 476 -9.82 -11.08 -22.45
CA ASP A 476 -8.48 -10.81 -21.92
C ASP A 476 -7.78 -12.12 -21.57
N LEU A 477 -8.57 -13.14 -21.16
CA LEU A 477 -8.14 -14.50 -20.94
C LEU A 477 -9.22 -15.47 -21.41
N LEU A 478 -8.85 -16.38 -22.33
CA LEU A 478 -9.63 -17.53 -22.71
C LEU A 478 -8.68 -18.72 -22.89
N ALA A 479 -8.92 -19.83 -22.17
CA ALA A 479 -8.12 -21.07 -22.26
C ALA A 479 -9.03 -22.28 -22.17
N ARG A 480 -8.61 -23.43 -22.78
CA ARG A 480 -9.31 -24.71 -22.66
C ARG A 480 -8.41 -25.74 -21.98
N ILE A 481 -8.95 -26.51 -21.06
CA ILE A 481 -8.28 -27.63 -20.39
C ILE A 481 -9.27 -28.79 -20.40
N ASP A 482 -9.10 -29.72 -21.32
CA ASP A 482 -10.05 -30.80 -21.58
C ASP A 482 -11.47 -30.21 -21.85
N ASP A 483 -12.49 -30.55 -21.05
CA ASP A 483 -13.84 -30.00 -21.12
C ASP A 483 -14.05 -28.68 -20.35
N LEU A 484 -13.02 -28.16 -19.66
CA LEU A 484 -13.09 -26.91 -18.91
C LEU A 484 -12.65 -25.73 -19.78
N VAL A 485 -13.50 -24.71 -19.91
CA VAL A 485 -13.18 -23.43 -20.54
C VAL A 485 -13.03 -22.37 -19.48
N LEU A 486 -11.82 -21.82 -19.36
CA LEU A 486 -11.48 -20.75 -18.42
C LEU A 486 -11.65 -19.40 -19.09
N ILE A 487 -12.38 -18.49 -18.43
CA ILE A 487 -12.66 -17.13 -18.90
C ILE A 487 -12.22 -16.14 -17.81
N GLY A 488 -11.41 -15.16 -18.19
CA GLY A 488 -10.94 -14.13 -17.27
C GLY A 488 -11.04 -12.74 -17.84
N GLU A 489 -11.20 -11.77 -16.95
CA GLU A 489 -11.09 -10.33 -17.22
C GLU A 489 -9.90 -9.78 -16.44
N ALA A 490 -8.94 -9.21 -17.12
CA ALA A 490 -7.74 -8.65 -16.49
C ALA A 490 -7.94 -7.17 -16.15
N LYS A 491 -7.66 -6.80 -14.91
CA LYS A 491 -7.70 -5.40 -14.44
C LYS A 491 -6.37 -5.00 -13.85
N SER A 492 -5.77 -4.03 -14.47
CA SER A 492 -4.53 -3.43 -13.97
C SER A 492 -4.84 -2.29 -13.00
N ILE A 493 -5.00 -2.65 -11.73
CA ILE A 493 -5.35 -1.71 -10.66
C ILE A 493 -4.06 -1.09 -10.09
N VAL A 494 -4.11 0.23 -9.83
CA VAL A 494 -3.04 0.96 -9.14
C VAL A 494 -3.01 0.67 -7.65
N THR A 495 -1.93 1.07 -6.98
CA THR A 495 -1.77 0.86 -5.54
C THR A 495 -2.94 1.44 -4.75
N THR A 496 -3.57 0.61 -3.92
CA THR A 496 -4.68 0.96 -3.04
C THR A 496 -4.17 1.31 -1.65
N ASP A 497 -3.95 2.60 -1.38
CA ASP A 497 -3.36 3.14 -0.16
C ASP A 497 -4.28 4.08 0.62
N SER A 498 -5.51 4.24 0.16
CA SER A 498 -6.53 5.09 0.79
C SER A 498 -7.93 4.50 0.63
N GLU A 499 -8.87 4.95 1.48
CA GLU A 499 -10.27 4.54 1.39
C GLU A 499 -10.89 4.87 0.02
N ILE A 500 -10.44 5.98 -0.59
CA ILE A 500 -10.89 6.39 -1.93
C ILE A 500 -10.37 5.42 -2.99
N SER A 501 -9.08 5.06 -2.95
CA SER A 501 -8.49 4.13 -3.93
C SER A 501 -9.06 2.72 -3.76
N LYS A 502 -9.35 2.29 -2.54
CA LYS A 502 -10.06 1.03 -2.22
C LYS A 502 -11.46 1.00 -2.86
N ALA A 503 -12.26 2.04 -2.65
CA ALA A 503 -13.60 2.13 -3.22
C ALA A 503 -13.59 2.18 -4.75
N ARG A 504 -12.61 2.86 -5.36
CA ARG A 504 -12.42 2.88 -6.81
C ARG A 504 -12.02 1.51 -7.35
N ALA A 505 -11.11 0.83 -6.67
CA ALA A 505 -10.71 -0.54 -7.04
C ALA A 505 -11.91 -1.48 -7.01
N ALA A 506 -12.73 -1.42 -5.96
CA ALA A 506 -13.96 -2.21 -5.87
C ALA A 506 -14.92 -1.94 -7.03
N GLY A 507 -15.17 -0.68 -7.39
CA GLY A 507 -16.04 -0.34 -8.53
C GLY A 507 -15.50 -0.83 -9.89
N ILE A 508 -14.17 -0.84 -10.08
CA ILE A 508 -13.54 -1.42 -11.28
C ILE A 508 -13.75 -2.94 -11.32
N LEU A 509 -13.59 -3.62 -10.17
CA LEU A 509 -13.75 -5.08 -10.07
C LEU A 509 -15.23 -5.50 -10.22
N GLU A 510 -16.16 -4.72 -9.69
CA GLU A 510 -17.60 -4.95 -9.89
C GLU A 510 -17.99 -4.88 -11.38
N HIS A 511 -17.48 -3.87 -12.08
CA HIS A 511 -17.67 -3.77 -13.55
C HIS A 511 -17.01 -4.94 -14.30
N ALA A 512 -15.84 -5.41 -13.84
CA ALA A 512 -15.16 -6.58 -14.40
C ALA A 512 -15.99 -7.86 -14.23
N GLY A 513 -16.63 -8.07 -13.07
CA GLY A 513 -17.55 -9.21 -12.85
C GLY A 513 -18.69 -9.22 -13.87
N GLN A 514 -19.33 -8.08 -14.09
CA GLN A 514 -20.38 -7.92 -15.10
C GLN A 514 -19.86 -8.21 -16.53
N GLN A 515 -18.62 -7.80 -16.83
CA GLN A 515 -17.99 -8.09 -18.13
C GLN A 515 -17.75 -9.59 -18.31
N VAL A 516 -17.21 -10.29 -17.31
CA VAL A 516 -16.96 -11.75 -17.36
C VAL A 516 -18.28 -12.51 -17.55
N THR A 517 -19.30 -12.17 -16.78
CA THR A 517 -20.62 -12.79 -16.89
C THR A 517 -21.19 -12.64 -18.30
N ARG A 518 -21.18 -11.43 -18.87
CA ARG A 518 -21.62 -11.17 -20.25
C ARG A 518 -20.79 -11.95 -21.30
N LYS A 519 -19.44 -11.94 -21.16
CA LYS A 519 -18.54 -12.66 -22.06
C LYS A 519 -18.78 -14.17 -22.01
N THR A 520 -19.06 -14.71 -20.83
CA THR A 520 -19.39 -16.13 -20.65
C THR A 520 -20.68 -16.50 -21.37
N GLU A 521 -21.73 -15.70 -21.28
CA GLU A 521 -22.98 -15.93 -22.01
C GLU A 521 -22.79 -15.85 -23.54
N PHE A 522 -22.00 -14.88 -24.00
CA PHE A 522 -21.65 -14.80 -25.43
C PHE A 522 -20.88 -16.04 -25.88
N LEU A 523 -19.93 -16.54 -25.08
CA LEU A 523 -19.15 -17.74 -25.37
C LEU A 523 -20.05 -18.98 -25.44
N LYS A 524 -20.92 -19.20 -24.43
CA LYS A 524 -21.85 -20.34 -24.40
C LYS A 524 -22.73 -20.40 -25.65
N ASN A 525 -23.24 -19.25 -26.08
CA ASN A 525 -24.15 -19.17 -27.24
C ASN A 525 -23.44 -19.33 -28.59
N ASN A 526 -22.10 -19.22 -28.63
CA ASN A 526 -21.32 -19.21 -29.87
C ASN A 526 -20.10 -20.16 -29.81
N LEU A 527 -20.11 -21.17 -28.93
CA LEU A 527 -18.94 -21.94 -28.55
C LEU A 527 -18.21 -22.57 -29.76
N GLN A 528 -18.93 -23.27 -30.63
CA GLN A 528 -18.36 -23.87 -31.83
C GLN A 528 -17.67 -22.84 -32.72
N ALA A 529 -18.37 -21.73 -33.04
CA ALA A 529 -17.82 -20.69 -33.91
C ALA A 529 -16.58 -20.01 -33.32
N ILE A 530 -16.55 -19.86 -31.98
CA ILE A 530 -15.40 -19.29 -31.27
C ILE A 530 -14.22 -20.27 -31.31
N PHE A 531 -14.42 -21.58 -31.05
CA PHE A 531 -13.38 -22.58 -31.14
C PHE A 531 -12.79 -22.65 -32.55
N GLU A 532 -13.63 -22.66 -33.59
CA GLU A 532 -13.20 -22.61 -35.00
C GLU A 532 -12.34 -21.36 -35.29
N ARG A 533 -12.71 -20.19 -34.75
CA ARG A 533 -11.94 -18.93 -34.91
C ARG A 533 -10.59 -18.95 -34.17
N LEU A 534 -10.51 -19.73 -33.12
CA LEU A 534 -9.27 -19.89 -32.33
C LEU A 534 -8.40 -21.03 -32.88
N GLY A 535 -8.94 -21.91 -33.72
CA GLY A 535 -8.28 -23.14 -34.20
C GLY A 535 -8.26 -24.21 -33.12
N TRP A 536 -9.23 -24.17 -32.20
CA TRP A 536 -9.39 -25.19 -31.16
C TRP A 536 -10.32 -26.30 -31.64
N ASP A 537 -10.10 -27.52 -31.15
CA ASP A 537 -10.96 -28.65 -31.47
C ASP A 537 -12.29 -28.53 -30.69
N TYR A 538 -13.41 -28.68 -31.41
CA TYR A 538 -14.75 -28.69 -30.84
C TYR A 538 -15.42 -30.04 -31.04
N ASP A 539 -15.84 -30.69 -29.93
CA ASP A 539 -16.64 -31.92 -29.97
C ASP A 539 -18.08 -31.63 -29.49
N PRO A 540 -19.11 -31.75 -30.34
CA PRO A 540 -20.49 -31.49 -29.97
C PRO A 540 -21.05 -32.50 -28.94
N ASN A 541 -20.37 -33.61 -28.65
CA ASN A 541 -20.76 -34.61 -27.67
C ASN A 541 -20.19 -34.31 -26.27
N VAL A 542 -19.29 -33.32 -26.14
CA VAL A 542 -18.69 -32.90 -24.87
C VAL A 542 -19.54 -31.83 -24.23
N GLU A 543 -19.88 -32.00 -22.97
CA GLU A 543 -20.50 -30.96 -22.15
C GLU A 543 -19.41 -30.07 -21.54
N TYR A 544 -19.14 -28.93 -22.18
CA TYR A 544 -18.14 -27.99 -21.72
C TYR A 544 -18.55 -27.26 -20.44
N LYS A 545 -17.65 -27.22 -19.48
CA LYS A 545 -17.77 -26.49 -18.21
C LYS A 545 -17.09 -25.13 -18.32
N PHE A 546 -17.61 -24.12 -17.61
CA PHE A 546 -17.08 -22.77 -17.66
C PHE A 546 -16.63 -22.34 -16.29
N ALA A 547 -15.36 -21.89 -16.19
CA ALA A 547 -14.81 -21.30 -15.00
C ALA A 547 -14.50 -19.82 -15.24
N GLN A 548 -14.85 -19.00 -14.27
CA GLN A 548 -14.78 -17.54 -14.37
C GLN A 548 -13.83 -16.97 -13.32
N CYS A 549 -13.08 -15.92 -13.69
CA CYS A 549 -12.29 -15.17 -12.72
C CYS A 549 -12.05 -13.73 -13.16
N ILE A 550 -11.80 -12.85 -12.19
CA ILE A 550 -11.26 -11.50 -12.40
C ILE A 550 -9.80 -11.53 -11.98
N LEU A 551 -8.92 -11.12 -12.89
CA LEU A 551 -7.48 -11.05 -12.65
C LEU A 551 -7.09 -9.64 -12.24
N ASN A 552 -6.52 -9.47 -11.05
CA ASN A 552 -6.25 -8.17 -10.47
C ASN A 552 -4.77 -7.98 -10.14
N SER A 553 -4.07 -7.13 -10.90
CA SER A 553 -2.65 -6.79 -10.65
C SER A 553 -2.41 -6.10 -9.30
N GLY A 554 -3.42 -5.42 -8.77
CA GLY A 554 -3.35 -4.74 -7.47
C GLY A 554 -3.33 -5.69 -6.27
N ARG A 555 -3.67 -6.97 -6.49
CA ARG A 555 -3.68 -8.05 -5.48
C ARG A 555 -4.54 -7.75 -4.26
N VAL A 556 -5.63 -6.99 -4.45
CA VAL A 556 -6.63 -6.70 -3.43
C VAL A 556 -7.94 -7.39 -3.74
N PHE A 557 -8.77 -7.64 -2.73
CA PHE A 557 -10.04 -8.37 -2.83
C PHE A 557 -9.90 -9.80 -3.36
N VAL A 558 -8.73 -10.41 -3.25
CA VAL A 558 -8.50 -11.78 -3.70
C VAL A 558 -9.42 -12.74 -2.92
N GLY A 559 -10.08 -13.66 -3.63
CA GLY A 559 -11.09 -14.58 -3.07
C GLY A 559 -12.50 -13.98 -2.94
N TYR A 560 -12.66 -12.66 -3.03
CA TYR A 560 -13.98 -12.03 -2.98
C TYR A 560 -14.67 -12.09 -4.35
N GLU A 561 -15.98 -12.31 -4.35
CA GLU A 561 -16.78 -12.38 -5.57
C GLU A 561 -17.44 -11.03 -5.86
N PHE A 562 -17.19 -10.48 -7.07
CA PHE A 562 -17.95 -9.37 -7.62
C PHE A 562 -18.86 -9.90 -8.72
N ASP A 563 -20.17 -9.68 -8.58
CA ASP A 563 -21.20 -10.20 -9.49
C ASP A 563 -21.12 -11.74 -9.66
N GLY A 564 -20.77 -12.46 -8.57
CA GLY A 564 -20.60 -13.92 -8.55
C GLY A 564 -19.30 -14.43 -9.22
N VAL A 565 -18.38 -13.53 -9.56
CA VAL A 565 -17.09 -13.87 -10.19
C VAL A 565 -15.94 -13.59 -9.22
N PRO A 566 -15.12 -14.61 -8.84
CA PRO A 566 -14.04 -14.43 -7.87
C PRO A 566 -12.87 -13.62 -8.44
N VAL A 567 -12.28 -12.81 -7.57
CA VAL A 567 -11.04 -12.09 -7.86
C VAL A 567 -9.84 -12.95 -7.48
N ILE A 568 -8.92 -13.11 -8.40
CA ILE A 568 -7.61 -13.73 -8.16
C ILE A 568 -6.50 -12.86 -8.76
N ASP A 569 -5.25 -13.26 -8.59
CA ASP A 569 -4.12 -12.67 -9.32
C ASP A 569 -3.38 -13.73 -10.13
N GLU A 570 -2.41 -13.31 -10.95
CA GLU A 570 -1.62 -14.19 -11.81
C GLU A 570 -0.89 -15.28 -11.02
N LYS A 571 -0.44 -14.99 -9.79
CA LYS A 571 0.27 -15.96 -8.94
C LYS A 571 -0.65 -17.03 -8.37
N ILE A 572 -1.90 -16.66 -8.04
CA ILE A 572 -2.90 -17.62 -7.60
C ILE A 572 -3.34 -18.49 -8.75
N LEU A 573 -3.60 -17.87 -9.92
CA LEU A 573 -3.96 -18.62 -11.12
C LEU A 573 -2.87 -19.64 -11.50
N SER A 574 -1.63 -19.17 -11.64
CA SER A 574 -0.50 -20.02 -12.04
C SER A 574 -0.20 -21.12 -11.02
N ALA A 575 -0.30 -20.82 -9.71
CA ALA A 575 -0.06 -21.80 -8.65
C ALA A 575 -1.05 -22.96 -8.69
N TYR A 576 -2.32 -22.73 -9.04
CA TYR A 576 -3.32 -23.78 -9.16
C TYR A 576 -2.99 -24.76 -10.28
N PHE A 577 -2.67 -24.24 -11.46
CA PHE A 577 -2.40 -25.10 -12.62
C PHE A 577 -0.98 -25.68 -12.61
N ALA A 578 -0.04 -25.11 -11.86
CA ALA A 578 1.32 -25.61 -11.75
C ALA A 578 1.48 -26.81 -10.80
N SER A 579 0.63 -26.91 -9.76
CA SER A 579 0.80 -27.91 -8.68
C SER A 579 -0.52 -28.34 -8.07
N ASP A 580 -0.60 -29.65 -7.78
CA ASP A 580 -1.71 -30.25 -7.03
C ASP A 580 -1.74 -29.87 -5.54
N LYS A 581 -0.71 -29.15 -5.05
CA LYS A 581 -0.53 -28.82 -3.62
C LYS A 581 -0.08 -27.41 -3.42
N VAL A 582 -0.55 -26.80 -2.32
CA VAL A 582 -0.07 -25.51 -1.81
C VAL A 582 0.53 -25.70 -0.42
N ASN A 583 1.69 -25.07 -0.19
CA ASN A 583 2.35 -25.13 1.12
C ASN A 583 1.47 -24.50 2.20
N LEU A 584 1.17 -25.26 3.25
CA LEU A 584 0.43 -24.80 4.42
C LEU A 584 1.39 -24.39 5.54
N PHE A 585 2.39 -25.23 5.83
CA PHE A 585 3.36 -24.95 6.87
C PHE A 585 4.79 -25.22 6.41
N SER A 586 5.61 -24.18 6.48
CA SER A 586 7.02 -24.20 6.08
C SER A 586 7.87 -23.40 7.06
N PHE A 587 9.08 -23.85 7.31
CA PHE A 587 10.02 -23.17 8.22
C PHE A 587 11.47 -23.25 7.68
N PRO A 588 12.37 -22.36 8.15
CA PRO A 588 13.79 -22.43 7.78
C PRO A 588 14.45 -23.73 8.30
N SER A 589 15.05 -24.49 7.42
CA SER A 589 15.75 -25.72 7.79
C SER A 589 17.12 -25.43 8.38
N ARG A 590 17.55 -26.22 9.38
CA ARG A 590 18.92 -26.16 9.95
C ARG A 590 20.01 -26.44 8.91
N GLN A 591 19.67 -27.15 7.85
CA GLN A 591 20.58 -27.50 6.72
C GLN A 591 20.61 -26.39 5.65
N GLY A 592 19.88 -25.30 5.86
CA GLY A 592 19.67 -24.22 4.89
C GLY A 592 18.46 -24.46 3.99
N GLY A 593 17.82 -23.37 3.54
CA GLY A 593 16.59 -23.41 2.76
C GLY A 593 15.31 -23.48 3.59
N ILE A 594 14.18 -23.69 2.92
CA ILE A 594 12.85 -23.80 3.53
C ILE A 594 12.41 -25.26 3.47
N LYS A 595 11.99 -25.83 4.59
CA LYS A 595 11.38 -27.16 4.67
C LYS A 595 9.87 -27.00 4.87
N THR A 596 9.09 -27.61 3.97
CA THR A 596 7.63 -27.70 4.11
C THR A 596 7.27 -29.07 4.69
N ILE A 597 6.40 -29.09 5.69
CA ILE A 597 5.96 -30.32 6.37
C ILE A 597 4.44 -30.52 6.34
N ALA A 598 3.67 -29.52 5.89
CA ALA A 598 2.25 -29.67 5.65
C ALA A 598 1.83 -28.92 4.39
N TRP A 599 0.90 -29.52 3.65
CA TRP A 599 0.34 -28.98 2.40
C TRP A 599 -1.18 -29.09 2.43
N LEU A 600 -1.82 -28.28 1.60
CA LEU A 600 -3.21 -28.45 1.21
C LEU A 600 -3.25 -29.13 -0.16
N GLN A 601 -3.95 -30.26 -0.27
CA GLN A 601 -4.13 -31.00 -1.53
C GLN A 601 -5.29 -30.36 -2.30
N LEU A 602 -5.00 -29.76 -3.46
CA LEU A 602 -5.99 -29.07 -4.28
C LEU A 602 -6.80 -30.04 -5.14
N TYR A 603 -6.13 -31.03 -5.72
CA TYR A 603 -6.71 -32.08 -6.57
C TYR A 603 -5.77 -33.28 -6.64
N SER A 604 -6.30 -34.44 -7.02
CA SER A 604 -5.53 -35.69 -7.17
C SER A 604 -5.59 -36.24 -8.62
N ASN A 605 -6.49 -35.69 -9.43
CA ASN A 605 -6.71 -36.08 -10.82
C ASN A 605 -7.29 -34.92 -11.63
N LEU A 606 -7.43 -35.09 -12.96
CA LEU A 606 -7.91 -34.06 -13.87
C LEU A 606 -9.36 -33.61 -13.58
N ASP A 607 -10.25 -34.54 -13.22
CA ASP A 607 -11.65 -34.22 -12.91
C ASP A 607 -11.76 -33.35 -11.65
N GLU A 608 -10.96 -33.66 -10.62
CA GLU A 608 -10.87 -32.82 -9.42
C GLU A 608 -10.22 -31.46 -9.74
N LEU A 609 -9.21 -31.41 -10.58
CA LEU A 609 -8.61 -30.16 -11.05
C LEU A 609 -9.67 -29.26 -11.67
N LYS A 610 -10.50 -29.79 -12.58
CA LYS A 610 -11.55 -29.01 -13.25
C LYS A 610 -12.66 -28.59 -12.29
N SER A 611 -13.09 -29.46 -11.39
CA SER A 611 -14.21 -29.18 -10.46
C SER A 611 -13.82 -28.30 -9.28
N ASN A 612 -12.57 -28.33 -8.84
CA ASN A 612 -12.12 -27.61 -7.66
C ASN A 612 -11.67 -26.16 -7.95
N PHE A 613 -11.49 -25.78 -9.22
CA PHE A 613 -10.97 -24.44 -9.56
C PHE A 613 -11.81 -23.32 -8.99
N GLN A 614 -13.14 -23.35 -9.15
CA GLN A 614 -14.03 -22.30 -8.63
C GLN A 614 -13.92 -22.19 -7.12
N ARG A 615 -13.94 -23.31 -6.38
CA ARG A 615 -13.76 -23.34 -4.92
C ARG A 615 -12.41 -22.76 -4.50
N TYR A 616 -11.35 -23.07 -5.26
CA TYR A 616 -10.03 -22.51 -5.02
C TYR A 616 -9.98 -21.01 -5.29
N ALA A 617 -10.60 -20.53 -6.35
CA ALA A 617 -10.62 -19.13 -6.72
C ALA A 617 -11.40 -18.26 -5.71
N CYS A 618 -12.50 -18.79 -5.15
CA CYS A 618 -13.28 -18.14 -4.09
C CYS A 618 -12.58 -18.19 -2.71
N ASN A 619 -11.79 -19.24 -2.44
CA ASN A 619 -11.12 -19.45 -1.15
C ASN A 619 -9.66 -19.83 -1.35
N PRO A 620 -8.81 -18.92 -1.88
CA PRO A 620 -7.41 -19.24 -2.15
C PRO A 620 -6.66 -19.53 -0.86
N PRO A 621 -6.05 -20.72 -0.70
CA PRO A 621 -5.32 -21.07 0.52
C PRO A 621 -4.17 -20.11 0.87
N GLN A 622 -3.68 -19.39 -0.12
CA GLN A 622 -2.60 -18.42 0.03
C GLN A 622 -3.00 -17.17 0.85
N LEU A 623 -4.30 -16.93 1.06
CA LEU A 623 -4.76 -15.83 1.92
C LEU A 623 -4.45 -16.12 3.39
N ASN A 624 -4.71 -17.31 3.86
CA ASN A 624 -4.50 -17.77 5.25
C ASN A 624 -5.31 -17.03 6.34
N GLU A 625 -6.03 -15.98 6.00
CA GLU A 625 -6.84 -15.20 6.95
C GLU A 625 -8.33 -15.23 6.54
N ASP A 626 -9.18 -15.38 7.53
CA ASP A 626 -10.62 -15.29 7.43
C ASP A 626 -11.18 -14.30 8.48
N ALA A 627 -12.49 -14.17 8.60
CA ALA A 627 -13.13 -13.24 9.54
C ALA A 627 -12.67 -13.43 10.99
N ASP A 628 -12.33 -14.66 11.41
CA ASP A 628 -11.91 -14.98 12.76
C ASP A 628 -10.45 -14.59 13.02
N CYS A 629 -9.68 -14.32 11.96
CA CYS A 629 -8.32 -13.82 12.07
C CYS A 629 -8.25 -12.33 12.47
N PHE A 630 -9.39 -11.62 12.51
CA PHE A 630 -9.43 -10.19 12.79
C PHE A 630 -10.17 -9.88 14.07
N GLU A 631 -9.66 -8.91 14.82
CA GLU A 631 -10.26 -8.33 16.01
C GLU A 631 -10.33 -6.82 15.91
N TYR A 632 -11.22 -6.21 16.69
CA TYR A 632 -11.31 -4.76 16.76
C TYR A 632 -10.19 -4.19 17.62
N ASN A 633 -9.51 -3.20 17.09
CA ASN A 633 -8.65 -2.29 17.83
C ASN A 633 -9.32 -0.93 17.97
N ILE A 634 -9.06 -0.24 19.09
CA ILE A 634 -9.71 1.02 19.44
C ILE A 634 -8.68 2.14 19.40
N ASN A 635 -8.95 3.16 18.59
CA ASN A 635 -8.19 4.41 18.59
C ASN A 635 -9.06 5.55 19.10
N LYS A 636 -8.69 6.13 20.25
CA LYS A 636 -9.39 7.26 20.86
C LYS A 636 -8.73 8.56 20.45
N PHE A 637 -9.51 9.49 19.89
CA PHE A 637 -9.01 10.81 19.54
C PHE A 637 -9.03 11.74 20.76
N PRO A 638 -8.00 12.57 20.96
CA PRO A 638 -7.99 13.52 22.06
C PRO A 638 -9.10 14.55 21.92
N CYS A 639 -9.76 14.81 23.03
CA CYS A 639 -10.79 15.84 23.15
C CYS A 639 -10.15 17.20 23.41
N MET A 640 -10.57 18.24 22.70
CA MET A 640 -10.00 19.58 22.84
C MET A 640 -10.63 20.40 23.96
N THR A 641 -11.93 20.21 24.21
CA THR A 641 -12.71 20.83 25.27
C THR A 641 -13.70 19.79 25.80
N GLU A 642 -14.28 20.07 26.99
CA GLU A 642 -15.29 19.18 27.58
C GLU A 642 -16.54 19.08 26.68
N ASP A 643 -16.89 20.15 25.98
CA ASP A 643 -18.07 20.26 25.10
C ASP A 643 -17.84 19.74 23.70
N SER A 644 -16.60 19.36 23.34
CA SER A 644 -16.23 18.81 22.02
C SER A 644 -16.87 17.45 21.80
N TYR A 645 -17.12 17.11 20.55
CA TYR A 645 -17.40 15.72 20.18
C TYR A 645 -16.20 14.83 20.55
N LYS A 646 -16.50 13.69 21.18
CA LYS A 646 -15.53 12.66 21.53
C LYS A 646 -15.67 11.53 20.53
N VAL A 647 -14.62 11.28 19.76
CA VAL A 647 -14.67 10.28 18.70
C VAL A 647 -13.70 9.14 18.94
N ILE A 648 -14.16 7.95 18.61
CA ILE A 648 -13.42 6.70 18.71
C ILE A 648 -13.44 6.05 17.34
N LYS A 649 -12.30 5.53 16.87
CA LYS A 649 -12.22 4.68 15.69
C LYS A 649 -12.07 3.24 16.13
N ASN A 650 -13.04 2.39 15.81
CA ASN A 650 -12.93 0.94 15.92
C ASN A 650 -12.58 0.37 14.56
N TYR A 651 -11.43 -0.29 14.43
CA TYR A 651 -10.95 -0.84 13.17
C TYR A 651 -10.40 -2.24 13.36
N LEU A 652 -10.47 -3.03 12.28
CA LEU A 652 -10.02 -4.42 12.28
C LEU A 652 -8.50 -4.50 12.16
N VAL A 653 -7.90 -5.34 12.98
CA VAL A 653 -6.48 -5.69 12.95
C VAL A 653 -6.32 -7.19 12.96
N LEU A 654 -5.26 -7.69 12.31
CA LEU A 654 -4.93 -9.10 12.30
C LEU A 654 -4.53 -9.55 13.71
N LYS A 655 -5.16 -10.61 14.20
CA LYS A 655 -4.76 -11.28 15.46
C LYS A 655 -3.42 -11.96 15.30
N GLN A 656 -2.64 -11.93 16.34
CA GLN A 656 -1.45 -12.77 16.42
C GLN A 656 -1.90 -14.21 16.72
N ARG A 657 -1.68 -15.14 15.80
CA ARG A 657 -2.03 -16.56 15.95
C ARG A 657 -0.79 -17.41 16.06
N LEU A 658 -0.88 -18.46 16.86
CA LEU A 658 0.15 -19.48 16.93
C LEU A 658 0.10 -20.37 15.67
N PRO A 659 1.25 -20.88 15.19
CA PRO A 659 1.31 -21.78 14.04
C PRO A 659 0.43 -23.02 14.19
N ARG A 660 0.26 -23.52 15.43
CA ARG A 660 -0.60 -24.65 15.74
C ARG A 660 -2.06 -24.36 15.45
N GLU A 661 -2.56 -23.18 15.83
CA GLU A 661 -3.94 -22.75 15.54
C GLU A 661 -4.21 -22.67 14.04
N MET A 662 -3.19 -22.29 13.25
CA MET A 662 -3.28 -22.22 11.78
C MET A 662 -3.37 -23.62 11.14
N LEU A 663 -2.78 -24.64 11.74
CA LEU A 663 -2.82 -26.01 11.26
C LEU A 663 -4.08 -26.77 11.68
N GLU A 664 -4.61 -26.46 12.87
CA GLU A 664 -5.77 -27.14 13.47
C GLU A 664 -7.12 -26.57 13.04
N ARG A 665 -7.13 -25.40 12.41
CA ARG A 665 -8.37 -24.82 11.88
C ARG A 665 -8.96 -25.66 10.73
N GLU A 666 -10.23 -25.46 10.45
CA GLU A 666 -10.88 -26.01 9.27
C GLU A 666 -10.32 -25.38 7.97
N HIS A 667 -10.02 -26.21 6.99
CA HIS A 667 -9.51 -25.80 5.70
C HIS A 667 -10.45 -26.23 4.57
N HIS A 668 -10.58 -25.42 3.54
CA HIS A 668 -11.38 -25.75 2.36
C HIS A 668 -10.81 -26.94 1.55
N PHE A 669 -9.55 -27.27 1.76
CA PHE A 669 -8.85 -28.39 1.09
C PHE A 669 -8.21 -29.33 2.12
N PRO A 670 -8.09 -30.65 1.81
CA PRO A 670 -7.49 -31.61 2.72
C PRO A 670 -6.05 -31.27 3.10
N VAL A 671 -5.72 -31.39 4.38
CA VAL A 671 -4.36 -31.22 4.89
C VAL A 671 -3.59 -32.53 4.70
N VAL A 672 -2.45 -32.46 4.00
CA VAL A 672 -1.50 -33.54 3.85
C VAL A 672 -0.25 -33.21 4.67
N LYS A 673 0.18 -34.14 5.53
CA LYS A 673 1.35 -33.98 6.40
C LYS A 673 2.50 -34.86 5.91
N SER A 674 3.74 -34.40 6.12
CA SER A 674 4.93 -35.26 5.89
C SER A 674 4.99 -36.40 6.89
N ALA A 675 5.71 -37.48 6.58
CA ALA A 675 5.86 -38.62 7.47
C ALA A 675 6.54 -38.28 8.82
N ASP A 676 7.37 -37.24 8.82
CA ASP A 676 8.11 -36.74 9.99
C ASP A 676 7.46 -35.48 10.62
N PHE A 677 6.19 -35.19 10.26
CA PHE A 677 5.48 -33.96 10.68
C PHE A 677 5.53 -33.72 12.20
N ASP A 678 5.11 -34.68 13.00
CA ASP A 678 4.98 -34.50 14.45
C ASP A 678 6.35 -34.22 15.12
N ALA A 679 7.41 -34.90 14.67
CA ALA A 679 8.76 -34.71 15.18
C ALA A 679 9.33 -33.33 14.79
N GLU A 680 9.14 -32.94 13.57
CA GLU A 680 9.62 -31.66 13.04
C GLU A 680 8.80 -30.49 13.64
N PHE A 681 7.49 -30.65 13.72
CA PHE A 681 6.60 -29.63 14.29
C PHE A 681 6.90 -29.41 15.78
N ALA A 682 7.08 -30.49 16.55
CA ALA A 682 7.49 -30.37 17.95
C ALA A 682 8.83 -29.65 18.12
N SER A 683 9.77 -29.84 17.17
CA SER A 683 11.06 -29.14 17.21
C SER A 683 10.94 -27.64 16.92
N VAL A 684 9.93 -27.24 16.15
CA VAL A 684 9.62 -25.84 15.79
C VAL A 684 8.80 -25.16 16.87
N ASP A 685 7.84 -25.88 17.49
CA ASP A 685 6.97 -25.38 18.58
C ASP A 685 7.77 -25.01 19.84
N VAL A 686 8.91 -25.69 20.07
CA VAL A 686 9.88 -25.35 21.15
C VAL A 686 10.72 -24.10 20.80
N VAL A 687 10.75 -23.71 19.52
CA VAL A 687 11.60 -22.62 18.99
C VAL A 687 10.78 -21.36 18.68
N MET A 688 9.45 -21.48 18.55
CA MET A 688 8.51 -20.37 18.38
C MET A 688 7.77 -20.03 19.67
#